data_cb660eaab9ac96969b921b68d5dc27ac
#
_entry.id   cb660eaab9ac96969b921b68d5dc27ac
#
_cell.length_a   1.000
_cell.length_b   1.000
_cell.length_c   1.000
_cell.angle_alpha   90.00
_cell.angle_beta   90.00
_cell.angle_gamma   90.00
#
_symmetry.space_group_name_H-M   'P 1'
#
loop_
_entity.id
_entity.type
_entity.pdbx_description
1 polymer ?
#
loop_
_entity_poly.entity_id
_entity_poly.type
_entity_poly.pdbx_seq_one_letter_code
_entity_poly.pdbx_strand_id
1 'polypeptide(L)'
;MIGVQGLRQAATGHRYTLTGALDAAQVERIARGLLANEVIQRYHVNGLAAPPFVEDVRRETWSVNGDAPAVEVIALREADEAGLLAISRERRLSLDLAEMQAIQAYYQAEGREPTDVELEMLAQTWSEHCVHKTFKAVIDYLGPAAGTVGDRPEQSAAGTVGDRPEQAHPITDHRSPITDHRPPFTVHRIDGLLKSYIRAATERVAKPWVRSAFVDNAGIVAFNEQFDLAFKVETHNHPSALEPFGGANTGVGGVVRDVIGVSARPIANTDILFFGPRDLPWERLPAGVLHPRRIADGVVAGIEDYGNKMGIPTVNGAIFTDEGYTANPLVFCGSLGILPHGSHRTDPQVGDLVVVIGGRTGRDGLRGATFSSMEMDHQTGAIAGSAVQIGHPIHEKQVLEAVLQARDAGLYTAITDCGAGGLSSAVGEMGSELGAVVHLERAPLKYPGLRPWEIWLSEAQERMVLAVPPAHWPRFQAICAGLDVEATALGEFTGDGRLRILERADLVGDIDVAFLHDGIPRRHLKAEWRPLQLPIVNCQLTIDNCSEALLALLTLPETRSKEAIVRQYDHEVQGGALVKPFLGAANAGPSDAAVLAPLDALRRAVAGSQSAVNSDPVRGVALAVGANPFYTALDPYCMAWAAVDEAMRNAVAVGADPDQVSLLDNFSWGNPNLPDRLGSLVRCVQGCYDAAVAFGAPFISGKDSLNNEYTGADGQKHAIPGTLVVSALAMVPDVDRTVTMDLKQSGDWLYMVGLTRGELGGSALERRFGMGESHPHPQPLSL
;
A
#
# COMPACT_ATOMS: atom_id res chain seq x y z
N MET A 1 20.15 -17.26 24.86
CA MET A 1 21.40 -17.94 24.44
C MET A 1 21.54 -19.22 25.25
N ILE A 2 21.58 -20.38 24.61
CA ILE A 2 21.60 -21.71 25.28
C ILE A 2 23.00 -22.17 25.67
N GLY A 3 24.00 -21.29 25.73
CA GLY A 3 25.34 -21.56 26.27
C GLY A 3 26.17 -22.61 25.51
N VAL A 4 25.85 -22.93 24.27
CA VAL A 4 26.61 -23.87 23.45
C VAL A 4 27.88 -23.17 22.94
N GLN A 5 29.04 -23.59 23.44
CA GLN A 5 30.33 -23.11 22.92
C GLN A 5 30.77 -23.98 21.74
N GLY A 6 31.37 -23.37 20.73
CA GLY A 6 31.96 -24.07 19.58
C GLY A 6 31.06 -24.24 18.34
N LEU A 7 29.80 -23.79 18.37
CA LEU A 7 28.94 -23.76 17.18
C LEU A 7 29.43 -22.64 16.24
N ARG A 8 29.90 -23.01 15.03
CA ARG A 8 30.39 -22.06 14.04
C ARG A 8 29.32 -21.69 13.01
N GLN A 9 28.46 -22.62 12.64
CA GLN A 9 27.39 -22.44 11.64
C GLN A 9 26.24 -23.37 11.97
N ALA A 10 25.03 -22.96 11.62
CA ALA A 10 23.81 -23.76 11.67
C ALA A 10 22.99 -23.54 10.42
N ALA A 11 22.31 -24.57 9.94
CA ALA A 11 21.36 -24.47 8.84
C ALA A 11 20.06 -25.15 9.22
N THR A 12 18.96 -24.64 8.71
CA THR A 12 17.63 -25.25 8.86
C THR A 12 17.16 -25.76 7.50
N GLY A 13 16.29 -26.77 7.49
CA GLY A 13 15.72 -27.30 6.27
C GLY A 13 14.39 -27.99 6.52
N HIS A 14 13.58 -28.01 5.47
CA HIS A 14 12.31 -28.76 5.44
C HIS A 14 12.47 -30.05 4.64
N ARG A 15 11.83 -31.11 5.07
CA ARG A 15 11.74 -32.37 4.33
C ARG A 15 10.30 -32.62 3.94
N TYR A 16 10.07 -32.78 2.64
CA TYR A 16 8.77 -33.17 2.11
C TYR A 16 8.82 -34.61 1.61
N THR A 17 7.78 -35.39 1.87
CA THR A 17 7.63 -36.72 1.31
C THR A 17 6.44 -36.69 0.35
N LEU A 18 6.72 -36.95 -0.92
CA LEU A 18 5.73 -37.07 -1.97
C LEU A 18 5.36 -38.54 -2.15
N THR A 19 4.07 -38.88 -2.12
CA THR A 19 3.56 -40.25 -2.34
C THR A 19 2.65 -40.24 -3.55
N GLY A 20 2.87 -41.17 -4.47
CA GLY A 20 2.09 -41.32 -5.70
C GLY A 20 2.93 -41.83 -6.86
N ALA A 21 2.31 -42.09 -8.00
CA ALA A 21 2.98 -42.48 -9.24
C ALA A 21 3.47 -41.20 -9.95
N LEU A 22 4.58 -40.63 -9.48
CA LEU A 22 5.18 -39.41 -10.02
C LEU A 22 6.47 -39.76 -10.75
N ASP A 23 6.67 -39.22 -11.94
CA ASP A 23 7.97 -39.26 -12.64
C ASP A 23 8.92 -38.16 -12.12
N ALA A 24 10.20 -38.24 -12.53
CA ALA A 24 11.21 -37.29 -12.07
C ALA A 24 10.92 -35.83 -12.49
N ALA A 25 10.34 -35.61 -13.67
CA ALA A 25 9.99 -34.29 -14.16
C ALA A 25 8.81 -33.68 -13.38
N GLN A 26 7.86 -34.50 -12.97
CA GLN A 26 6.76 -34.09 -12.12
C GLN A 26 7.24 -33.74 -10.71
N VAL A 27 8.13 -34.55 -10.14
CA VAL A 27 8.74 -34.26 -8.83
C VAL A 27 9.54 -32.98 -8.86
N GLU A 28 10.35 -32.76 -9.90
CA GLU A 28 11.13 -31.53 -10.09
C GLU A 28 10.21 -30.30 -10.20
N ARG A 29 9.14 -30.40 -10.99
CA ARG A 29 8.14 -29.33 -11.14
C ARG A 29 7.43 -29.02 -9.82
N ILE A 30 7.10 -30.04 -9.01
CA ILE A 30 6.53 -29.85 -7.66
C ILE A 30 7.54 -29.19 -6.73
N ALA A 31 8.79 -29.62 -6.73
CA ALA A 31 9.84 -29.04 -5.91
C ALA A 31 10.01 -27.54 -6.21
N ARG A 32 10.21 -27.17 -7.47
CA ARG A 32 10.38 -25.77 -7.93
C ARG A 32 9.11 -24.93 -7.77
N GLY A 33 7.97 -25.51 -8.13
CA GLY A 33 6.71 -24.77 -8.19
C GLY A 33 5.98 -24.61 -6.86
N LEU A 34 6.25 -25.48 -5.88
CA LEU A 34 5.45 -25.56 -4.63
C LEU A 34 6.27 -25.62 -3.35
N LEU A 35 7.44 -26.27 -3.36
CA LEU A 35 8.10 -26.66 -2.12
C LEU A 35 9.39 -25.88 -1.83
N ALA A 36 10.03 -25.30 -2.83
CA ALA A 36 11.27 -24.56 -2.67
C ALA A 36 11.25 -23.24 -3.45
N ASN A 37 11.81 -22.21 -2.87
CA ASN A 37 12.13 -20.98 -3.54
C ASN A 37 13.62 -21.01 -3.93
N GLU A 38 13.93 -21.18 -5.21
CA GLU A 38 15.31 -21.34 -5.70
C GLU A 38 16.18 -20.08 -5.50
N VAL A 39 15.57 -18.94 -5.21
CA VAL A 39 16.29 -17.69 -4.93
C VAL A 39 16.98 -17.73 -3.57
N ILE A 40 16.32 -18.33 -2.57
CA ILE A 40 16.80 -18.36 -1.18
C ILE A 40 16.97 -19.77 -0.61
N GLN A 41 16.52 -20.80 -1.34
CA GLN A 41 16.53 -22.19 -0.89
C GLN A 41 17.19 -23.09 -1.91
N ARG A 42 17.85 -24.12 -1.45
CA ARG A 42 18.33 -25.23 -2.29
C ARG A 42 17.56 -26.49 -1.93
N TYR A 43 17.20 -27.28 -2.91
CA TYR A 43 16.53 -28.55 -2.69
C TYR A 43 17.28 -29.70 -3.37
N HIS A 44 17.05 -30.89 -2.86
CA HIS A 44 17.51 -32.12 -3.46
C HIS A 44 16.35 -33.13 -3.52
N VAL A 45 16.21 -33.77 -4.67
CA VAL A 45 15.26 -34.85 -4.87
C VAL A 45 15.90 -36.17 -4.44
N ASN A 46 15.20 -36.95 -3.60
CA ASN A 46 15.68 -38.25 -3.10
C ASN A 46 16.97 -38.22 -2.28
N GLY A 47 17.23 -37.12 -1.56
CA GLY A 47 18.38 -37.02 -0.68
C GLY A 47 18.24 -35.94 0.37
N LEU A 48 19.16 -35.90 1.32
CA LEU A 48 19.35 -34.75 2.19
C LEU A 48 20.27 -33.76 1.47
N ALA A 49 19.85 -32.51 1.31
CA ALA A 49 20.77 -31.47 0.92
C ALA A 49 21.88 -31.39 1.97
N ALA A 50 23.14 -31.59 1.58
CA ALA A 50 24.24 -31.27 2.45
C ALA A 50 24.13 -29.77 2.82
N PRO A 51 24.22 -29.39 4.11
CA PRO A 51 24.31 -27.99 4.46
C PRO A 51 25.43 -27.35 3.64
N PRO A 52 25.27 -26.14 3.11
CA PRO A 52 26.33 -25.47 2.36
C PRO A 52 27.41 -24.91 3.31
N PHE A 53 27.87 -25.72 4.23
CA PHE A 53 29.08 -25.43 5.01
C PHE A 53 30.25 -25.68 4.07
N VAL A 54 30.55 -24.71 3.25
CA VAL A 54 31.73 -24.74 2.40
C VAL A 54 32.92 -24.53 3.30
N GLU A 55 33.73 -25.59 3.51
CA GLU A 55 35.03 -25.50 4.15
C GLU A 55 36.02 -24.64 3.34
N ASP A 56 35.76 -24.46 2.06
CA ASP A 56 36.45 -23.55 1.15
C ASP A 56 35.47 -22.67 0.39
N VAL A 57 34.86 -21.66 1.02
CA VAL A 57 34.99 -20.37 0.37
C VAL A 57 36.51 -20.12 0.47
N ARG A 58 37.26 -20.43 -0.60
CA ARG A 58 38.41 -19.59 -0.90
C ARG A 58 37.84 -18.20 -0.71
N ARG A 59 38.22 -17.57 0.41
CA ARG A 59 38.32 -16.13 0.43
C ARG A 59 39.07 -15.84 -0.88
N GLU A 60 38.35 -15.57 -1.97
CA GLU A 60 38.89 -14.57 -2.83
C GLU A 60 39.21 -13.50 -1.82
N THR A 61 40.44 -13.36 -1.50
CA THR A 61 40.99 -12.34 -0.69
C THR A 61 40.57 -11.09 -1.41
N TRP A 62 39.37 -10.59 -1.08
CA TRP A 62 39.04 -9.23 -1.25
C TRP A 62 40.14 -8.55 -0.47
N SER A 63 41.16 -8.12 -1.19
CA SER A 63 42.35 -7.59 -0.59
C SER A 63 41.86 -6.46 0.30
N VAL A 64 42.19 -6.52 1.58
CA VAL A 64 41.99 -5.42 2.53
C VAL A 64 42.72 -4.16 2.05
N ASN A 65 43.44 -4.24 0.95
CA ASN A 65 44.13 -3.21 0.19
C ASN A 65 43.60 -3.03 -1.25
N GLY A 66 42.45 -3.62 -1.61
CA GLY A 66 41.80 -3.35 -2.89
C GLY A 66 41.10 -2.01 -2.84
N ASP A 67 41.35 -1.18 -3.84
CA ASP A 67 40.70 0.09 -4.08
C ASP A 67 39.20 -0.02 -3.81
N ALA A 68 38.64 0.94 -3.08
CA ALA A 68 37.20 1.08 -2.92
C ALA A 68 36.57 1.02 -4.33
N PRO A 69 35.43 0.34 -4.53
CA PRO A 69 34.82 0.25 -5.82
C PRO A 69 34.63 1.66 -6.37
N ALA A 70 35.30 1.95 -7.49
CA ALA A 70 35.39 3.31 -8.01
C ALA A 70 33.99 3.83 -8.34
N VAL A 71 33.72 5.07 -7.98
CA VAL A 71 32.54 5.82 -8.45
C VAL A 71 32.68 5.97 -9.96
N GLU A 72 31.65 5.67 -10.70
CA GLU A 72 31.63 5.77 -12.15
C GLU A 72 31.12 7.17 -12.56
N VAL A 73 31.89 7.87 -13.38
CA VAL A 73 31.46 9.12 -14.02
C VAL A 73 30.78 8.79 -15.33
N ILE A 74 29.55 9.31 -15.52
CA ILE A 74 28.70 8.96 -16.66
C ILE A 74 28.78 10.06 -17.72
N ALA A 75 29.24 9.73 -18.92
CA ALA A 75 29.33 10.68 -20.03
C ALA A 75 27.93 10.99 -20.59
N LEU A 76 27.27 11.99 -20.03
CA LEU A 76 25.87 12.35 -20.32
C LEU A 76 25.76 13.69 -21.07
N ARG A 77 26.65 14.65 -20.80
CA ARG A 77 26.49 16.03 -21.24
C ARG A 77 26.47 16.21 -22.76
N GLU A 78 27.20 15.37 -23.49
CA GLU A 78 27.32 15.46 -24.95
C GLU A 78 26.59 14.34 -25.68
N ALA A 79 25.82 13.50 -24.92
CA ALA A 79 25.06 12.42 -25.51
C ALA A 79 23.90 12.96 -26.38
N ASP A 80 23.68 12.36 -27.52
CA ASP A 80 22.47 12.61 -28.32
C ASP A 80 21.25 11.88 -27.72
N GLU A 81 20.07 12.10 -28.26
CA GLU A 81 18.83 11.49 -27.77
C GLU A 81 18.90 9.95 -27.72
N ALA A 82 19.54 9.34 -28.71
CA ALA A 82 19.72 7.88 -28.73
C ALA A 82 20.68 7.41 -27.63
N GLY A 83 21.75 8.16 -27.38
CA GLY A 83 22.70 7.95 -26.28
C GLY A 83 22.05 8.09 -24.90
N LEU A 84 21.24 9.12 -24.71
CA LEU A 84 20.50 9.34 -23.46
C LEU A 84 19.56 8.15 -23.15
N LEU A 85 18.80 7.69 -24.15
CA LEU A 85 17.91 6.54 -24.00
C LEU A 85 18.69 5.22 -23.83
N ALA A 86 19.88 5.09 -24.43
CA ALA A 86 20.75 3.94 -24.23
C ALA A 86 21.25 3.89 -22.77
N ILE A 87 21.73 5.01 -22.22
CA ILE A 87 22.16 5.13 -20.80
C ILE A 87 21.03 4.74 -19.87
N SER A 88 19.82 5.29 -20.07
CA SER A 88 18.64 4.97 -19.23
C SER A 88 18.31 3.47 -19.27
N ARG A 89 18.35 2.86 -20.46
CA ARG A 89 18.01 1.44 -20.65
C ARG A 89 19.07 0.51 -20.07
N GLU A 90 20.34 0.73 -20.38
CA GLU A 90 21.44 -0.12 -19.93
C GLU A 90 21.58 -0.10 -18.40
N ARG A 91 21.34 1.06 -17.79
CA ARG A 91 21.38 1.24 -16.33
C ARG A 91 20.04 0.93 -15.65
N ARG A 92 18.99 0.65 -16.42
CA ARG A 92 17.63 0.38 -15.89
C ARG A 92 17.07 1.52 -15.03
N LEU A 93 17.28 2.77 -15.45
CA LEU A 93 16.86 3.95 -14.70
C LEU A 93 15.36 4.21 -14.80
N SER A 94 14.69 3.68 -15.82
CA SER A 94 13.27 3.93 -16.10
C SER A 94 12.92 5.42 -16.30
N LEU A 95 13.90 6.19 -16.77
CA LEU A 95 13.75 7.60 -17.13
C LEU A 95 13.43 7.71 -18.62
N ASP A 96 12.47 8.56 -18.97
CA ASP A 96 12.14 8.87 -20.36
C ASP A 96 13.09 9.93 -20.96
N LEU A 97 12.91 10.23 -22.26
CA LEU A 97 13.80 11.17 -22.95
C LEU A 97 13.75 12.58 -22.37
N ALA A 98 12.57 13.07 -22.01
CA ALA A 98 12.42 14.42 -21.47
C ALA A 98 13.08 14.54 -20.08
N GLU A 99 12.97 13.50 -19.26
CA GLU A 99 13.63 13.40 -17.96
C GLU A 99 15.15 13.34 -18.12
N MET A 100 15.66 12.52 -19.04
CA MET A 100 17.10 12.46 -19.35
C MET A 100 17.64 13.77 -19.92
N GLN A 101 16.87 14.49 -20.73
CA GLN A 101 17.25 15.82 -21.24
C GLN A 101 17.28 16.86 -20.14
N ALA A 102 16.34 16.81 -19.18
CA ALA A 102 16.37 17.72 -18.02
C ALA A 102 17.61 17.49 -17.15
N ILE A 103 17.98 16.23 -16.92
CA ILE A 103 19.22 15.87 -16.21
C ILE A 103 20.45 16.33 -17.00
N GLN A 104 20.49 16.13 -18.30
CA GLN A 104 21.57 16.58 -19.16
C GLN A 104 21.75 18.10 -19.07
N ALA A 105 20.65 18.87 -19.17
CA ALA A 105 20.70 20.34 -19.09
C ALA A 105 21.24 20.82 -17.73
N TYR A 106 20.84 20.16 -16.64
CA TYR A 106 21.35 20.46 -15.31
C TYR A 106 22.87 20.27 -15.23
N TYR A 107 23.40 19.11 -15.66
CA TYR A 107 24.84 18.83 -15.61
C TYR A 107 25.65 19.63 -16.63
N GLN A 108 25.03 20.07 -17.74
CA GLN A 108 25.64 21.05 -18.64
C GLN A 108 25.83 22.40 -17.94
N ALA A 109 24.85 22.86 -17.16
CA ALA A 109 24.93 24.08 -16.37
C ALA A 109 25.94 23.96 -15.20
N GLU A 110 25.98 22.80 -14.53
CA GLU A 110 27.00 22.51 -13.49
C GLU A 110 28.42 22.40 -14.05
N GLY A 111 28.60 22.23 -15.36
CA GLY A 111 29.91 22.15 -16.03
C GLY A 111 30.66 20.83 -15.80
N ARG A 112 30.02 19.81 -15.28
CA ARG A 112 30.60 18.49 -14.96
C ARG A 112 29.69 17.35 -15.39
N GLU A 113 30.24 16.14 -15.52
CA GLU A 113 29.44 14.93 -15.69
C GLU A 113 28.85 14.44 -14.36
N PRO A 114 27.68 13.75 -14.36
CA PRO A 114 27.15 13.11 -13.18
C PRO A 114 27.94 11.86 -12.78
N THR A 115 27.88 11.54 -11.51
CA THR A 115 28.31 10.23 -11.00
C THR A 115 27.18 9.20 -11.11
N ASP A 116 27.53 7.92 -10.96
CA ASP A 116 26.55 6.84 -10.85
C ASP A 116 25.65 7.02 -9.61
N VAL A 117 26.17 7.57 -8.50
CA VAL A 117 25.39 7.89 -7.29
C VAL A 117 24.30 8.90 -7.59
N GLU A 118 24.66 9.99 -8.29
CA GLU A 118 23.71 11.06 -8.61
C GLU A 118 22.65 10.62 -9.61
N LEU A 119 23.04 9.89 -10.64
CA LEU A 119 22.13 9.45 -11.69
C LEU A 119 21.14 8.39 -11.17
N GLU A 120 21.61 7.42 -10.37
CA GLU A 120 20.75 6.44 -9.72
C GLU A 120 19.82 7.10 -8.67
N MET A 121 20.31 8.09 -7.92
CA MET A 121 19.50 8.90 -6.98
C MET A 121 18.34 9.61 -7.70
N LEU A 122 18.63 10.32 -8.79
CA LEU A 122 17.61 10.97 -9.61
C LEU A 122 16.60 9.97 -10.16
N ALA A 123 17.05 8.80 -10.64
CA ALA A 123 16.18 7.77 -11.17
C ALA A 123 15.20 7.21 -10.11
N GLN A 124 15.66 7.00 -8.87
CA GLN A 124 14.78 6.56 -7.80
C GLN A 124 13.82 7.67 -7.34
N THR A 125 14.34 8.87 -7.07
CA THR A 125 13.53 10.02 -6.65
C THR A 125 12.48 10.37 -7.72
N TRP A 126 12.83 10.32 -9.00
CA TRP A 126 11.93 10.61 -10.12
C TRP A 126 11.16 9.36 -10.62
N SER A 127 11.10 8.28 -9.85
CA SER A 127 10.31 7.11 -10.22
C SER A 127 8.80 7.37 -10.15
N GLU A 128 7.99 6.59 -10.86
CA GLU A 128 6.52 6.63 -10.72
C GLU A 128 6.10 6.37 -9.26
N HIS A 129 6.84 5.51 -8.58
CA HIS A 129 6.57 5.12 -7.19
C HIS A 129 6.76 6.29 -6.20
N CYS A 130 7.87 7.06 -6.33
CA CYS A 130 8.21 8.12 -5.36
C CYS A 130 7.51 9.45 -5.68
N VAL A 131 7.46 9.84 -6.96
CA VAL A 131 6.92 11.18 -7.36
C VAL A 131 5.45 11.13 -7.73
N HIS A 132 4.88 9.94 -8.00
CA HIS A 132 3.53 9.81 -8.53
C HIS A 132 3.33 10.59 -9.84
N LYS A 133 4.23 10.37 -10.82
CA LYS A 133 4.30 11.12 -12.09
C LYS A 133 2.94 11.23 -12.79
N THR A 134 2.19 10.13 -12.83
CA THR A 134 0.87 10.07 -13.47
C THR A 134 -0.15 10.91 -12.72
N PHE A 135 -0.20 10.85 -11.39
CA PHE A 135 -1.13 11.63 -10.58
C PHE A 135 -0.80 13.12 -10.57
N LYS A 136 0.45 13.50 -10.88
CA LYS A 136 0.88 14.90 -11.05
C LYS A 136 0.86 15.37 -12.52
N ALA A 137 0.61 14.49 -13.50
CA ALA A 137 0.64 14.82 -14.93
C ALA A 137 -0.45 15.80 -15.34
N VAL A 138 -0.22 16.53 -16.42
CA VAL A 138 -1.27 17.24 -17.15
C VAL A 138 -1.92 16.22 -18.09
N ILE A 139 -3.25 16.07 -18.00
CA ILE A 139 -3.97 15.03 -18.73
C ILE A 139 -5.03 15.68 -19.62
N ASP A 140 -4.98 15.41 -20.92
CA ASP A 140 -6.05 15.72 -21.84
C ASP A 140 -7.03 14.53 -21.86
N TYR A 141 -8.16 14.65 -21.17
CA TYR A 141 -9.12 13.59 -20.95
C TYR A 141 -10.34 13.73 -21.88
N LEU A 142 -10.58 12.72 -22.69
CA LEU A 142 -11.80 12.58 -23.49
C LEU A 142 -12.78 11.65 -22.77
N GLY A 143 -13.82 12.24 -22.20
CA GLY A 143 -14.83 11.52 -21.43
C GLY A 143 -15.83 12.44 -20.73
N PRO A 144 -16.72 11.91 -19.88
CA PRO A 144 -17.64 12.71 -19.08
C PRO A 144 -16.89 13.58 -18.07
N ALA A 145 -17.38 14.79 -17.81
CA ALA A 145 -16.88 15.61 -16.72
C ALA A 145 -17.33 15.06 -15.35
N ALA A 146 -16.60 15.39 -14.28
CA ALA A 146 -17.02 15.12 -12.91
C ALA A 146 -18.36 15.83 -12.60
N GLY A 147 -19.21 15.24 -11.79
CA GLY A 147 -20.49 15.81 -11.37
C GLY A 147 -21.61 15.77 -12.42
N THR A 148 -21.41 15.12 -13.56
CA THR A 148 -22.41 15.09 -14.65
C THR A 148 -23.35 13.88 -14.63
N VAL A 149 -23.42 13.14 -13.54
CA VAL A 149 -24.42 12.08 -13.37
C VAL A 149 -25.69 12.69 -12.78
N GLY A 150 -26.65 12.95 -13.65
CA GLY A 150 -28.04 13.33 -13.37
C GLY A 150 -28.22 14.54 -12.46
N ASP A 151 -28.86 15.60 -13.00
CA ASP A 151 -29.35 16.70 -12.18
C ASP A 151 -30.12 16.15 -10.99
N ARG A 152 -29.61 16.38 -9.78
CA ARG A 152 -30.37 16.14 -8.55
C ARG A 152 -31.61 17.04 -8.61
N PRO A 153 -32.82 16.52 -8.33
CA PRO A 153 -33.91 17.42 -7.99
C PRO A 153 -33.47 18.24 -6.77
N GLU A 154 -33.50 19.55 -6.89
CA GLU A 154 -33.25 20.49 -5.79
C GLU A 154 -34.02 20.03 -4.54
N GLN A 155 -33.29 19.71 -3.50
CA GLN A 155 -33.87 19.52 -2.17
C GLN A 155 -34.42 20.89 -1.74
N SER A 156 -35.73 21.10 -1.94
CA SER A 156 -36.43 22.19 -1.30
C SER A 156 -36.31 22.09 0.20
N ALA A 157 -35.88 23.19 0.82
CA ALA A 157 -35.65 23.37 2.21
C ALA A 157 -36.76 22.83 3.12
N ALA A 158 -36.31 22.24 4.24
CA ALA A 158 -36.96 22.12 5.54
C ALA A 158 -38.48 22.38 5.59
N GLY A 159 -39.23 21.30 5.55
CA GLY A 159 -40.62 21.27 6.02
C GLY A 159 -40.70 20.62 7.40
N THR A 160 -41.17 21.38 8.36
CA THR A 160 -41.46 21.00 9.74
C THR A 160 -42.34 19.74 9.82
N VAL A 161 -41.99 18.87 10.74
CA VAL A 161 -42.78 17.72 11.19
C VAL A 161 -44.17 18.15 11.68
N GLY A 162 -45.20 17.65 11.01
CA GLY A 162 -46.59 17.81 11.42
C GLY A 162 -47.41 16.58 11.02
N ASP A 163 -48.08 16.03 11.98
CA ASP A 163 -48.90 14.82 12.07
C ASP A 163 -49.91 14.53 10.94
N ARG A 164 -49.98 13.26 10.58
CA ARG A 164 -51.16 12.33 10.39
C ARG A 164 -51.55 11.83 9.01
N PRO A 165 -52.34 10.76 8.95
CA PRO A 165 -52.08 9.56 8.17
C PRO A 165 -53.10 9.26 7.07
N GLU A 166 -52.80 8.14 6.34
CA GLU A 166 -53.71 7.36 5.50
C GLU A 166 -54.40 8.03 4.29
N GLN A 167 -53.88 7.67 3.14
CA GLN A 167 -54.70 7.05 2.09
C GLN A 167 -53.77 6.48 1.01
N ALA A 168 -53.86 5.15 0.84
CA ALA A 168 -53.22 4.46 -0.27
C ALA A 168 -53.82 4.95 -1.61
N HIS A 169 -53.02 5.66 -2.40
CA HIS A 169 -53.32 5.89 -3.81
C HIS A 169 -52.61 4.87 -4.68
N PRO A 170 -53.26 4.34 -5.73
CA PRO A 170 -52.63 3.37 -6.62
C PRO A 170 -51.46 4.04 -7.35
N ILE A 171 -50.32 3.35 -7.34
CA ILE A 171 -49.11 3.75 -8.09
C ILE A 171 -49.46 3.64 -9.57
N THR A 172 -49.74 4.77 -10.21
CA THR A 172 -49.78 4.86 -11.66
C THR A 172 -48.34 4.90 -12.18
N ASP A 173 -48.01 3.91 -13.00
CA ASP A 173 -46.73 3.76 -13.69
C ASP A 173 -46.53 4.92 -14.69
N HIS A 174 -45.97 6.02 -14.22
CA HIS A 174 -45.50 7.11 -15.09
C HIS A 174 -44.07 6.82 -15.53
N ARG A 175 -43.91 5.87 -16.48
CA ARG A 175 -42.68 5.79 -17.27
C ARG A 175 -42.58 7.04 -18.15
N SER A 176 -41.92 8.06 -17.69
CA SER A 176 -41.39 9.08 -18.59
C SER A 176 -40.33 8.40 -19.48
N PRO A 177 -40.36 8.68 -20.81
CA PRO A 177 -39.31 8.16 -21.69
C PRO A 177 -37.98 8.68 -21.17
N ILE A 178 -37.06 7.76 -20.88
CA ILE A 178 -35.67 8.10 -20.55
C ILE A 178 -35.09 8.75 -21.81
N THR A 179 -35.09 10.06 -21.86
CA THR A 179 -34.33 10.80 -22.87
C THR A 179 -32.84 10.57 -22.51
N ASP A 180 -32.09 10.05 -23.47
CA ASP A 180 -30.66 9.76 -23.36
C ASP A 180 -29.89 11.08 -23.21
N HIS A 181 -29.88 11.63 -21.99
CA HIS A 181 -29.10 12.82 -21.62
C HIS A 181 -27.72 12.39 -21.17
N ARG A 182 -27.01 11.63 -22.03
CA ARG A 182 -25.59 11.43 -21.79
C ARG A 182 -24.88 12.77 -21.92
N PRO A 183 -24.06 13.17 -20.92
CA PRO A 183 -23.29 14.40 -21.04
C PRO A 183 -22.40 14.33 -22.28
N PRO A 184 -22.23 15.45 -23.01
CA PRO A 184 -21.43 15.45 -24.22
C PRO A 184 -19.99 15.03 -23.90
N PHE A 185 -19.43 14.13 -24.72
CA PHE A 185 -18.02 13.81 -24.71
C PHE A 185 -17.22 15.05 -25.07
N THR A 186 -16.50 15.59 -24.12
CA THR A 186 -15.66 16.77 -24.30
C THR A 186 -14.24 16.47 -23.86
N VAL A 187 -13.30 17.18 -24.44
CA VAL A 187 -11.90 17.13 -23.97
C VAL A 187 -11.75 18.05 -22.77
N HIS A 188 -11.36 17.50 -21.65
CA HIS A 188 -11.07 18.22 -20.41
C HIS A 188 -9.58 18.18 -20.14
N ARG A 189 -8.99 19.32 -19.82
CA ARG A 189 -7.61 19.39 -19.34
C ARG A 189 -7.58 19.30 -17.82
N ILE A 190 -6.90 18.30 -17.29
CA ILE A 190 -6.78 18.03 -15.85
C ILE A 190 -5.35 18.37 -15.41
N ASP A 191 -5.22 19.20 -14.37
CA ASP A 191 -3.94 19.64 -13.80
C ASP A 191 -3.56 18.73 -12.60
N GLY A 192 -3.26 17.47 -12.89
CA GLY A 192 -2.95 16.43 -11.90
C GLY A 192 -4.19 15.82 -11.22
N LEU A 193 -4.26 14.49 -11.17
CA LEU A 193 -5.38 13.77 -10.55
C LEU A 193 -5.47 14.02 -9.04
N LEU A 194 -4.33 13.95 -8.35
CA LEU A 194 -4.26 14.21 -6.92
C LEU A 194 -4.77 15.62 -6.59
N LYS A 195 -4.23 16.65 -7.25
CA LYS A 195 -4.58 18.05 -7.01
C LYS A 195 -6.02 18.35 -7.36
N SER A 196 -6.48 17.91 -8.56
CA SER A 196 -7.78 18.31 -9.11
C SER A 196 -8.97 17.58 -8.49
N TYR A 197 -8.74 16.40 -7.91
CA TYR A 197 -9.81 15.56 -7.38
C TYR A 197 -9.59 15.12 -5.94
N ILE A 198 -8.57 14.32 -5.66
CA ILE A 198 -8.42 13.68 -4.33
C ILE A 198 -8.17 14.73 -3.24
N ARG A 199 -7.12 15.55 -3.42
CA ARG A 199 -6.83 16.65 -2.48
C ARG A 199 -7.93 17.71 -2.47
N ALA A 200 -8.47 18.03 -3.65
CA ALA A 200 -9.58 18.98 -3.77
C ALA A 200 -10.85 18.51 -3.04
N ALA A 201 -11.15 17.21 -2.99
CA ALA A 201 -12.25 16.67 -2.20
C ALA A 201 -12.02 16.93 -0.71
N THR A 202 -10.82 16.64 -0.21
CA THR A 202 -10.45 16.86 1.19
C THR A 202 -10.51 18.34 1.58
N GLU A 203 -9.98 19.22 0.74
CA GLU A 203 -10.07 20.68 0.93
C GLU A 203 -11.50 21.20 0.90
N ARG A 204 -12.36 20.62 0.05
CA ARG A 204 -13.76 20.99 -0.03
C ARG A 204 -14.57 20.51 1.18
N VAL A 205 -14.30 19.31 1.66
CA VAL A 205 -14.95 18.73 2.84
C VAL A 205 -14.48 19.43 4.12
N ALA A 206 -13.22 19.86 4.21
CA ALA A 206 -12.62 20.74 5.22
C ALA A 206 -12.97 20.38 6.68
N LYS A 207 -12.76 19.12 7.08
CA LYS A 207 -13.03 18.69 8.47
C LYS A 207 -11.95 19.21 9.42
N PRO A 208 -12.31 19.86 10.55
CA PRO A 208 -11.34 20.48 11.47
C PRO A 208 -10.50 19.47 12.27
N TRP A 209 -10.90 18.21 12.30
CA TRP A 209 -10.20 17.14 12.98
C TRP A 209 -9.12 16.46 12.10
N VAL A 210 -9.01 16.78 10.82
CA VAL A 210 -7.87 16.37 9.97
C VAL A 210 -6.65 17.18 10.39
N ARG A 211 -5.54 16.50 10.76
CA ARG A 211 -4.28 17.10 11.18
C ARG A 211 -3.28 17.16 10.05
N SER A 212 -3.12 16.03 9.33
CA SER A 212 -2.25 15.93 8.17
C SER A 212 -2.90 15.06 7.10
N ALA A 213 -2.84 15.51 5.84
CA ALA A 213 -3.35 14.78 4.69
C ALA A 213 -2.41 14.98 3.49
N PHE A 214 -1.88 13.90 2.93
CA PHE A 214 -0.99 13.88 1.76
C PHE A 214 0.33 14.67 1.91
N VAL A 215 0.84 14.78 3.12
CA VAL A 215 2.07 15.52 3.44
C VAL A 215 3.09 14.62 4.11
N ASP A 216 2.66 13.83 5.08
CA ASP A 216 3.50 12.95 5.89
C ASP A 216 3.40 11.49 5.43
N ASN A 217 4.22 10.61 6.01
CA ASN A 217 4.20 9.17 5.74
C ASN A 217 2.81 8.54 5.94
N ALA A 218 2.00 9.06 6.86
CA ALA A 218 0.64 8.62 7.14
C ALA A 218 -0.33 9.79 7.24
N GLY A 219 -1.62 9.55 6.97
CA GLY A 219 -2.67 10.52 7.28
C GLY A 219 -2.91 10.60 8.78
N ILE A 220 -3.04 11.81 9.33
CA ILE A 220 -3.20 12.04 10.77
C ILE A 220 -4.51 12.73 11.05
N VAL A 221 -5.29 12.20 12.01
CA VAL A 221 -6.57 12.75 12.45
C VAL A 221 -6.66 12.83 13.98
N ALA A 222 -7.41 13.79 14.49
CA ALA A 222 -7.62 13.91 15.93
C ALA A 222 -8.47 12.75 16.46
N PHE A 223 -8.00 12.08 17.50
CA PHE A 223 -8.80 11.14 18.28
C PHE A 223 -9.54 11.85 19.43
N ASN A 224 -8.82 12.63 20.20
CA ASN A 224 -9.35 13.48 21.25
C ASN A 224 -8.40 14.68 21.49
N GLU A 225 -8.56 15.41 22.57
CA GLU A 225 -7.70 16.57 22.89
C GLU A 225 -6.24 16.20 23.18
N GLN A 226 -5.96 14.95 23.56
CA GLN A 226 -4.64 14.50 23.99
C GLN A 226 -3.94 13.61 22.97
N PHE A 227 -4.68 12.98 22.05
CA PHE A 227 -4.17 11.99 21.11
C PHE A 227 -4.66 12.23 19.70
N ASP A 228 -3.80 11.91 18.75
CA ASP A 228 -4.09 11.79 17.34
C ASP A 228 -3.95 10.33 16.89
N LEU A 229 -4.57 9.98 15.77
CA LEU A 229 -4.43 8.69 15.08
C LEU A 229 -3.73 8.88 13.76
N ALA A 230 -2.84 7.97 13.43
CA ALA A 230 -2.15 7.92 12.15
C ALA A 230 -2.55 6.64 11.40
N PHE A 231 -2.92 6.75 10.12
CA PHE A 231 -3.33 5.59 9.33
C PHE A 231 -2.70 5.62 7.94
N LYS A 232 -2.13 4.49 7.55
CA LYS A 232 -1.52 4.26 6.24
C LYS A 232 -1.92 2.90 5.69
N VAL A 233 -2.10 2.83 4.37
CA VAL A 233 -2.26 1.59 3.61
C VAL A 233 -1.38 1.67 2.38
N GLU A 234 -0.51 0.70 2.20
CA GLU A 234 0.46 0.60 1.11
C GLU A 234 0.27 -0.67 0.29
N THR A 235 0.82 -0.67 -0.93
CA THR A 235 0.83 -1.83 -1.82
C THR A 235 2.21 -2.47 -1.88
N HIS A 236 2.25 -3.81 -1.86
CA HIS A 236 3.50 -4.57 -2.06
C HIS A 236 3.30 -5.69 -3.09
N ASN A 237 2.82 -5.32 -4.30
CA ASN A 237 2.30 -6.21 -5.33
C ASN A 237 3.41 -7.01 -6.02
N HIS A 238 4.33 -6.34 -6.72
CA HIS A 238 5.39 -6.98 -7.52
C HIS A 238 6.32 -7.87 -6.68
N PRO A 239 6.83 -7.45 -5.51
CA PRO A 239 7.61 -8.33 -4.65
C PRO A 239 6.84 -9.59 -4.24
N SER A 240 5.55 -9.45 -3.92
CA SER A 240 4.69 -10.58 -3.53
C SER A 240 4.38 -11.53 -4.69
N ALA A 241 4.42 -11.07 -5.94
CA ALA A 241 4.28 -11.92 -7.11
C ALA A 241 5.50 -12.84 -7.30
N LEU A 242 6.70 -12.38 -6.92
CA LEU A 242 7.97 -13.10 -7.10
C LEU A 242 8.35 -13.96 -5.89
N GLU A 243 8.28 -13.38 -4.71
CA GLU A 243 8.56 -14.02 -3.43
C GLU A 243 7.43 -13.70 -2.44
N PRO A 244 6.34 -14.49 -2.44
CA PRO A 244 5.12 -14.14 -1.74
C PRO A 244 5.29 -13.93 -0.23
N PHE A 245 6.11 -14.74 0.44
CA PHE A 245 6.36 -14.60 1.88
C PHE A 245 7.15 -13.32 2.17
N GLY A 246 8.32 -13.14 1.57
CA GLY A 246 9.17 -11.97 1.79
C GLY A 246 8.51 -10.68 1.33
N GLY A 247 7.83 -10.70 0.16
CA GLY A 247 7.11 -9.57 -0.36
C GLY A 247 6.00 -9.08 0.56
N ALA A 248 5.16 -9.96 1.08
CA ALA A 248 4.09 -9.59 1.99
C ALA A 248 4.61 -9.23 3.39
N ASN A 249 5.62 -9.96 3.87
CA ASN A 249 6.29 -9.71 5.14
C ASN A 249 6.85 -8.28 5.19
N THR A 250 7.60 -7.86 4.17
CA THR A 250 8.13 -6.50 4.08
C THR A 250 7.06 -5.45 3.73
N GLY A 251 5.95 -5.84 3.15
CA GLY A 251 4.78 -4.96 2.98
C GLY A 251 4.19 -4.53 4.32
N VAL A 252 4.03 -5.47 5.27
CA VAL A 252 3.61 -5.14 6.64
C VAL A 252 4.68 -4.29 7.34
N GLY A 253 5.95 -4.66 7.23
CA GLY A 253 7.06 -3.88 7.81
C GLY A 253 7.10 -2.44 7.29
N GLY A 254 6.91 -2.24 5.98
CA GLY A 254 6.88 -0.91 5.35
C GLY A 254 5.79 -0.02 5.92
N VAL A 255 4.55 -0.50 5.97
CA VAL A 255 3.43 0.31 6.48
C VAL A 255 3.50 0.56 7.98
N VAL A 256 4.09 -0.36 8.74
CA VAL A 256 4.37 -0.15 10.18
C VAL A 256 5.43 0.95 10.34
N ARG A 257 6.47 0.97 9.50
CA ARG A 257 7.48 2.04 9.51
C ARG A 257 6.90 3.41 9.12
N ASP A 258 5.95 3.49 8.16
CA ASP A 258 5.24 4.74 7.87
C ASP A 258 4.56 5.30 9.11
N VAL A 259 3.91 4.44 9.90
CA VAL A 259 3.28 4.83 11.17
C VAL A 259 4.33 5.24 12.21
N ILE A 260 5.46 4.55 12.30
CA ILE A 260 6.59 4.96 13.16
C ILE A 260 7.19 6.28 12.66
N GLY A 261 7.27 6.50 11.35
CA GLY A 261 7.75 7.71 10.70
C GLY A 261 6.97 8.98 11.05
N VAL A 262 5.72 8.83 11.48
CA VAL A 262 4.94 9.94 12.08
C VAL A 262 4.92 9.90 13.61
N SER A 263 5.89 9.22 14.22
CA SER A 263 6.06 9.13 15.68
C SER A 263 4.90 8.41 16.41
N ALA A 264 4.08 7.64 15.70
CA ALA A 264 2.94 6.93 16.27
C ALA A 264 3.32 5.51 16.73
N ARG A 265 2.59 5.01 17.75
CA ARG A 265 2.64 3.60 18.16
C ARG A 265 1.62 2.81 17.34
N PRO A 266 2.00 1.79 16.57
CA PRO A 266 1.06 0.91 15.87
C PRO A 266 0.16 0.15 16.86
N ILE A 267 -1.15 0.17 16.59
CA ILE A 267 -2.18 -0.46 17.44
C ILE A 267 -3.06 -1.46 16.70
N ALA A 268 -3.06 -1.44 15.37
CA ALA A 268 -3.77 -2.42 14.55
C ALA A 268 -3.22 -2.47 13.13
N ASN A 269 -3.27 -3.66 12.51
CA ASN A 269 -3.05 -3.86 11.08
C ASN A 269 -4.34 -4.29 10.37
N THR A 270 -4.38 -4.07 9.05
CA THR A 270 -5.43 -4.51 8.14
C THR A 270 -4.81 -4.93 6.81
N ASP A 271 -5.40 -5.94 6.13
CA ASP A 271 -4.85 -6.47 4.88
C ASP A 271 -5.95 -6.74 3.85
N ILE A 272 -5.78 -6.23 2.63
CA ILE A 272 -6.72 -6.46 1.55
C ILE A 272 -5.97 -7.14 0.39
N LEU A 273 -6.43 -8.33 0.01
CA LEU A 273 -5.66 -9.24 -0.83
C LEU A 273 -6.45 -9.64 -2.09
N PHE A 274 -5.77 -9.66 -3.23
CA PHE A 274 -6.36 -10.06 -4.51
C PHE A 274 -5.47 -11.11 -5.17
N PHE A 275 -6.05 -12.25 -5.49
CA PHE A 275 -5.33 -13.40 -6.03
C PHE A 275 -6.00 -13.97 -7.28
N GLY A 276 -5.24 -14.67 -8.10
CA GLY A 276 -5.79 -15.59 -9.09
C GLY A 276 -6.51 -16.78 -8.43
N PRO A 277 -7.31 -17.56 -9.20
CA PRO A 277 -8.01 -18.73 -8.69
C PRO A 277 -7.04 -19.77 -8.10
N ARG A 278 -7.28 -20.18 -6.85
CA ARG A 278 -6.42 -21.18 -6.15
C ARG A 278 -6.45 -22.59 -6.77
N ASP A 279 -7.45 -22.86 -7.58
CA ASP A 279 -7.66 -24.12 -8.31
C ASP A 279 -7.37 -24.00 -9.80
N LEU A 280 -6.66 -22.94 -10.22
CA LEU A 280 -6.24 -22.76 -11.61
C LEU A 280 -5.49 -24.00 -12.11
N PRO A 281 -5.90 -24.61 -13.23
CA PRO A 281 -5.16 -25.71 -13.82
C PRO A 281 -3.75 -25.29 -14.22
N TRP A 282 -2.77 -26.17 -13.96
CA TRP A 282 -1.35 -25.89 -14.26
C TRP A 282 -1.08 -25.57 -15.73
N GLU A 283 -1.88 -26.15 -16.63
CA GLU A 283 -1.80 -25.96 -18.08
C GLU A 283 -2.21 -24.53 -18.49
N ARG A 284 -2.96 -23.83 -17.64
CA ARG A 284 -3.42 -22.45 -17.84
C ARG A 284 -2.51 -21.42 -17.16
N LEU A 285 -1.53 -21.89 -16.38
CA LEU A 285 -0.62 -20.98 -15.67
C LEU A 285 0.35 -20.33 -16.68
N PRO A 286 0.42 -18.99 -16.74
CA PRO A 286 1.38 -18.30 -17.61
C PRO A 286 2.82 -18.68 -17.27
N ALA A 287 3.71 -18.68 -18.27
CA ALA A 287 5.11 -19.03 -18.10
C ALA A 287 5.80 -18.02 -17.15
N GLY A 288 6.59 -18.50 -16.21
CA GLY A 288 7.31 -17.64 -15.25
C GLY A 288 6.48 -17.12 -14.08
N VAL A 289 5.18 -17.43 -14.04
CA VAL A 289 4.27 -17.04 -12.95
C VAL A 289 4.18 -18.13 -11.88
N LEU A 290 4.21 -17.75 -10.62
CA LEU A 290 3.94 -18.65 -9.51
C LEU A 290 2.45 -19.01 -9.47
N HIS A 291 2.16 -20.26 -9.08
CA HIS A 291 0.77 -20.70 -8.97
C HIS A 291 0.01 -19.87 -7.90
N PRO A 292 -1.23 -19.39 -8.18
CA PRO A 292 -1.99 -18.54 -7.27
C PRO A 292 -2.17 -19.11 -5.85
N ARG A 293 -2.23 -20.44 -5.71
CA ARG A 293 -2.26 -21.09 -4.38
C ARG A 293 -0.98 -20.81 -3.61
N ARG A 294 0.20 -20.94 -4.25
CA ARG A 294 1.50 -20.66 -3.62
C ARG A 294 1.61 -19.18 -3.24
N ILE A 295 1.16 -18.30 -4.14
CA ILE A 295 1.16 -16.85 -3.87
C ILE A 295 0.29 -16.56 -2.63
N ALA A 296 -0.95 -17.02 -2.61
CA ALA A 296 -1.87 -16.77 -1.50
C ALA A 296 -1.37 -17.33 -0.16
N ASP A 297 -0.85 -18.59 -0.17
CA ASP A 297 -0.34 -19.20 1.06
C ASP A 297 0.92 -18.49 1.57
N GLY A 298 1.82 -18.08 0.67
CA GLY A 298 3.04 -17.34 1.05
C GLY A 298 2.74 -15.92 1.55
N VAL A 299 1.82 -15.20 0.89
CA VAL A 299 1.40 -13.86 1.32
C VAL A 299 0.79 -13.90 2.72
N VAL A 300 -0.16 -14.80 2.96
CA VAL A 300 -0.79 -14.96 4.29
C VAL A 300 0.25 -15.28 5.36
N ALA A 301 1.19 -16.18 5.07
CA ALA A 301 2.25 -16.53 6.03
C ALA A 301 3.22 -15.36 6.27
N GLY A 302 3.51 -14.53 5.26
CA GLY A 302 4.36 -13.35 5.41
C GLY A 302 3.72 -12.27 6.28
N ILE A 303 2.42 -12.02 6.10
CA ILE A 303 1.64 -11.08 6.92
C ILE A 303 1.59 -11.56 8.38
N GLU A 304 1.29 -12.84 8.57
CA GLU A 304 1.26 -13.50 9.88
C GLU A 304 2.59 -13.33 10.60
N ASP A 305 3.69 -13.70 9.94
CA ASP A 305 5.03 -13.68 10.53
C ASP A 305 5.42 -12.28 11.03
N TYR A 306 5.16 -11.24 10.23
CA TYR A 306 5.54 -9.88 10.63
C TYR A 306 4.62 -9.31 11.70
N GLY A 307 3.30 -9.34 11.49
CA GLY A 307 2.32 -8.77 12.40
C GLY A 307 2.36 -9.42 13.79
N ASN A 308 2.39 -10.76 13.84
CA ASN A 308 2.42 -11.51 15.09
C ASN A 308 3.71 -11.25 15.87
N LYS A 309 4.88 -11.23 15.22
CA LYS A 309 6.16 -10.95 15.87
C LYS A 309 6.32 -9.51 16.35
N MET A 310 5.71 -8.55 15.65
CA MET A 310 5.61 -7.17 16.12
C MET A 310 4.66 -7.02 17.30
N GLY A 311 3.75 -7.98 17.52
CA GLY A 311 2.72 -7.90 18.53
C GLY A 311 1.66 -6.85 18.19
N ILE A 312 1.33 -6.68 16.91
CA ILE A 312 0.29 -5.79 16.40
C ILE A 312 -0.88 -6.64 15.91
N PRO A 313 -2.12 -6.42 16.38
CA PRO A 313 -3.25 -7.23 15.96
C PRO A 313 -3.65 -6.92 14.52
N THR A 314 -3.84 -7.96 13.68
CA THR A 314 -4.47 -7.83 12.36
C THR A 314 -5.97 -7.99 12.52
N VAL A 315 -6.71 -6.87 12.47
CA VAL A 315 -8.09 -6.82 12.99
C VAL A 315 -9.17 -6.88 11.93
N ASN A 316 -8.81 -6.59 10.67
CA ASN A 316 -9.77 -6.60 9.58
C ASN A 316 -9.08 -6.83 8.22
N GLY A 317 -9.85 -7.05 7.17
CA GLY A 317 -9.35 -7.20 5.80
C GLY A 317 -10.37 -7.84 4.86
N ALA A 318 -9.94 -8.06 3.61
CA ALA A 318 -10.77 -8.71 2.59
C ALA A 318 -9.91 -9.55 1.64
N ILE A 319 -10.50 -10.56 1.01
CA ILE A 319 -9.82 -11.38 0.00
C ILE A 319 -10.72 -11.53 -1.22
N PHE A 320 -10.19 -11.12 -2.37
CA PHE A 320 -10.85 -11.21 -3.67
C PHE A 320 -10.13 -12.22 -4.58
N THR A 321 -10.87 -12.82 -5.51
CA THR A 321 -10.33 -13.78 -6.45
C THR A 321 -10.83 -13.51 -7.86
N ASP A 322 -9.90 -13.31 -8.80
CA ASP A 322 -10.20 -13.15 -10.22
C ASP A 322 -9.01 -13.62 -11.07
N GLU A 323 -9.27 -14.14 -12.27
CA GLU A 323 -8.20 -14.60 -13.19
C GLU A 323 -7.24 -13.46 -13.56
N GLY A 324 -7.71 -12.21 -13.59
CA GLY A 324 -6.89 -11.04 -13.88
C GLY A 324 -5.74 -10.81 -12.88
N TYR A 325 -5.84 -11.35 -11.65
CA TYR A 325 -4.78 -11.24 -10.65
C TYR A 325 -3.81 -12.44 -10.62
N THR A 326 -3.87 -13.33 -11.62
CA THR A 326 -3.03 -14.54 -11.64
C THR A 326 -1.54 -14.24 -11.69
N ALA A 327 -1.12 -13.31 -12.56
CA ALA A 327 0.28 -12.92 -12.71
C ALA A 327 0.67 -11.71 -11.83
N ASN A 328 -0.29 -10.86 -11.52
CA ASN A 328 -0.12 -9.67 -10.69
C ASN A 328 -1.10 -9.71 -9.50
N PRO A 329 -0.78 -10.42 -8.41
CA PRO A 329 -1.56 -10.34 -7.19
C PRO A 329 -1.48 -8.94 -6.61
N LEU A 330 -2.53 -8.50 -5.90
CA LEU A 330 -2.48 -7.26 -5.15
C LEU A 330 -2.43 -7.56 -3.65
N VAL A 331 -1.49 -6.92 -2.98
CA VAL A 331 -1.27 -7.06 -1.54
C VAL A 331 -1.25 -5.67 -0.94
N PHE A 332 -2.35 -5.30 -0.27
CA PHE A 332 -2.45 -4.05 0.48
C PHE A 332 -2.29 -4.37 1.95
N CYS A 333 -1.28 -3.76 2.57
CA CYS A 333 -1.06 -3.83 4.00
C CYS A 333 -1.36 -2.45 4.61
N GLY A 334 -2.08 -2.44 5.72
CA GLY A 334 -2.41 -1.22 6.43
C GLY A 334 -2.02 -1.28 7.90
N SER A 335 -1.66 -0.11 8.48
CA SER A 335 -1.36 0.02 9.89
C SER A 335 -1.96 1.29 10.47
N LEU A 336 -2.62 1.15 11.62
CA LEU A 336 -3.16 2.23 12.42
C LEU A 336 -2.28 2.44 13.65
N GLY A 337 -1.91 3.67 13.90
CA GLY A 337 -1.15 4.06 15.09
C GLY A 337 -1.81 5.15 15.91
N ILE A 338 -1.35 5.32 17.15
CA ILE A 338 -1.74 6.40 18.05
C ILE A 338 -0.51 7.16 18.53
N LEU A 339 -0.65 8.49 18.63
CA LEU A 339 0.42 9.36 19.11
C LEU A 339 -0.15 10.46 20.02
N PRO A 340 0.61 10.99 20.99
CA PRO A 340 0.23 12.17 21.72
C PRO A 340 0.09 13.38 20.79
N HIS A 341 -0.94 14.19 20.98
CA HIS A 341 -1.17 15.38 20.15
C HIS A 341 0.06 16.29 20.13
N GLY A 342 0.48 16.71 18.92
CA GLY A 342 1.64 17.57 18.69
C GLY A 342 3.01 16.90 18.95
N SER A 343 3.07 15.56 19.09
CA SER A 343 4.35 14.85 19.28
C SER A 343 5.06 14.50 17.96
N HIS A 344 4.38 14.56 16.82
CA HIS A 344 5.01 14.40 15.52
C HIS A 344 5.87 15.63 15.20
N ARG A 345 7.12 15.40 14.79
CA ARG A 345 8.12 16.42 14.50
C ARG A 345 8.55 16.30 13.05
N THR A 346 8.49 17.41 12.30
CA THR A 346 8.76 17.47 10.85
C THR A 346 9.66 18.63 10.48
N ASP A 347 10.35 19.25 11.44
CA ASP A 347 11.10 20.49 11.25
C ASP A 347 12.59 20.30 11.60
N PRO A 348 13.39 19.64 10.71
CA PRO A 348 14.83 19.49 10.90
C PRO A 348 15.50 20.88 10.92
N GLN A 349 16.52 21.03 11.75
CA GLN A 349 17.22 22.30 11.90
C GLN A 349 18.64 22.22 11.33
N VAL A 350 19.18 23.36 10.88
CA VAL A 350 20.58 23.46 10.47
C VAL A 350 21.49 23.06 11.64
N GLY A 351 22.39 22.13 11.37
CA GLY A 351 23.32 21.57 12.37
C GLY A 351 22.75 20.35 13.13
N ASP A 352 21.52 19.95 12.89
CA ASP A 352 21.02 18.66 13.38
C ASP A 352 21.77 17.52 12.68
N LEU A 353 22.08 16.48 13.43
CA LEU A 353 22.71 15.28 12.89
C LEU A 353 21.73 14.47 12.07
N VAL A 354 22.17 14.01 10.91
CA VAL A 354 21.49 12.97 10.13
C VAL A 354 21.80 11.63 10.78
N VAL A 355 20.84 11.06 11.51
CA VAL A 355 21.02 9.82 12.26
C VAL A 355 20.23 8.69 11.63
N VAL A 356 20.87 7.60 11.25
CA VAL A 356 20.22 6.34 10.90
C VAL A 356 20.20 5.40 12.09
N ILE A 357 19.06 4.75 12.32
CA ILE A 357 18.93 3.71 13.35
C ILE A 357 18.35 2.42 12.75
N GLY A 358 18.65 1.29 13.39
CA GLY A 358 18.06 -0.01 13.10
C GLY A 358 18.92 -0.89 12.21
N GLY A 359 18.32 -1.47 11.16
CA GLY A 359 18.96 -2.48 10.31
C GLY A 359 20.22 -2.00 9.59
N ARG A 360 21.14 -2.91 9.33
CA ARG A 360 22.34 -2.62 8.54
C ARG A 360 22.05 -2.62 7.06
N THR A 361 22.79 -1.81 6.32
CA THR A 361 22.66 -1.67 4.87
C THR A 361 23.27 -2.85 4.13
N GLY A 362 22.53 -3.42 3.20
CA GLY A 362 22.95 -4.49 2.27
C GLY A 362 22.53 -4.18 0.84
N ARG A 363 22.50 -5.17 -0.04
CA ARG A 363 21.96 -5.03 -1.43
C ARG A 363 20.47 -5.30 -1.52
N ASP A 364 19.77 -5.19 -0.41
CA ASP A 364 18.33 -5.43 -0.32
C ASP A 364 17.59 -4.31 -1.06
N GLY A 365 16.64 -4.68 -1.92
CA GLY A 365 15.76 -3.74 -2.59
C GLY A 365 16.44 -2.74 -3.52
N LEU A 366 17.66 -3.00 -3.99
CA LEU A 366 18.31 -2.11 -4.94
C LEU A 366 17.46 -1.90 -6.18
N ARG A 367 17.12 -0.64 -6.47
CA ARG A 367 16.19 -0.23 -7.53
C ARG A 367 14.75 -0.72 -7.30
N GLY A 368 14.35 -0.95 -6.06
CA GLY A 368 13.00 -1.42 -5.72
C GLY A 368 11.91 -0.45 -6.15
N ALA A 369 12.12 0.86 -5.99
CA ALA A 369 11.19 1.88 -6.41
C ALA A 369 10.95 1.88 -7.95
N THR A 370 11.99 1.72 -8.76
CA THR A 370 11.85 1.58 -10.21
C THR A 370 11.24 0.24 -10.58
N PHE A 371 11.63 -0.85 -9.91
CA PHE A 371 11.08 -2.18 -10.13
C PHE A 371 9.58 -2.27 -9.83
N SER A 372 9.13 -1.67 -8.74
CA SER A 372 7.71 -1.66 -8.35
C SER A 372 6.80 -0.91 -9.34
N SER A 373 7.40 -0.15 -10.27
CA SER A 373 6.70 0.62 -11.31
C SER A 373 6.92 0.09 -12.72
N MET A 374 7.58 -1.07 -12.89
CA MET A 374 7.82 -1.70 -14.20
C MET A 374 6.73 -2.72 -14.53
N GLU A 375 6.48 -2.92 -15.83
CA GLU A 375 5.69 -4.07 -16.27
C GLU A 375 6.46 -5.37 -16.02
N MET A 376 5.78 -6.42 -15.57
CA MET A 376 6.37 -7.75 -15.41
C MET A 376 6.28 -8.58 -16.68
N ASP A 377 7.22 -9.49 -16.85
CA ASP A 377 7.26 -10.47 -17.94
C ASP A 377 7.69 -11.87 -17.45
N HIS A 378 7.73 -12.83 -18.36
CA HIS A 378 8.11 -14.20 -18.05
C HIS A 378 9.57 -14.39 -17.58
N GLN A 379 10.43 -13.37 -17.69
CA GLN A 379 11.83 -13.40 -17.28
C GLN A 379 12.06 -12.62 -15.98
N THR A 380 11.08 -11.83 -15.55
CA THR A 380 11.19 -10.92 -14.40
C THR A 380 11.61 -11.65 -13.12
N GLY A 381 11.08 -12.85 -12.86
CA GLY A 381 11.45 -13.66 -11.70
C GLY A 381 12.92 -14.07 -11.65
N ALA A 382 13.54 -14.33 -12.79
CA ALA A 382 14.96 -14.71 -12.88
C ALA A 382 15.90 -13.49 -12.67
N ILE A 383 15.43 -12.29 -12.97
CA ILE A 383 16.24 -11.06 -12.98
C ILE A 383 16.10 -10.29 -11.67
N ALA A 384 14.90 -10.26 -11.10
CA ALA A 384 14.53 -9.37 -10.02
C ALA A 384 14.44 -10.05 -8.63
N GLY A 385 14.84 -11.31 -8.50
CA GLY A 385 14.81 -12.02 -7.20
C GLY A 385 15.63 -11.34 -6.09
N SER A 386 16.66 -10.56 -6.47
CA SER A 386 17.46 -9.76 -5.52
C SER A 386 16.78 -8.43 -5.12
N ALA A 387 15.71 -8.02 -5.81
CA ALA A 387 14.96 -6.82 -5.48
C ALA A 387 13.99 -7.01 -4.32
N VAL A 388 13.68 -8.25 -3.94
CA VAL A 388 12.83 -8.54 -2.79
C VAL A 388 13.64 -8.41 -1.51
N GLN A 389 13.17 -7.56 -0.60
CA GLN A 389 13.79 -7.32 0.69
C GLN A 389 13.50 -8.49 1.66
N ILE A 390 14.26 -8.54 2.77
CA ILE A 390 14.07 -9.53 3.83
C ILE A 390 13.73 -8.77 5.11
N GLY A 391 12.54 -9.00 5.65
CA GLY A 391 12.08 -8.37 6.89
C GLY A 391 12.58 -9.05 8.16
N HIS A 392 12.74 -8.26 9.22
CA HIS A 392 13.14 -8.73 10.56
C HIS A 392 12.26 -8.08 11.64
N PRO A 393 11.02 -8.54 11.83
CA PRO A 393 10.02 -7.85 12.66
C PRO A 393 10.45 -7.62 14.10
N ILE A 394 11.26 -8.52 14.69
CA ILE A 394 11.76 -8.33 16.07
C ILE A 394 12.68 -7.11 16.15
N HIS A 395 13.52 -6.90 15.13
CA HIS A 395 14.39 -5.73 15.08
C HIS A 395 13.56 -4.44 14.90
N GLU A 396 12.55 -4.46 14.05
CA GLU A 396 11.64 -3.32 13.90
C GLU A 396 10.89 -3.00 15.20
N LYS A 397 10.53 -4.04 15.98
CA LYS A 397 9.97 -3.86 17.31
C LYS A 397 10.93 -3.12 18.26
N GLN A 398 12.22 -3.43 18.21
CA GLN A 398 13.23 -2.72 19.00
C GLN A 398 13.37 -1.26 18.53
N VAL A 399 13.39 -1.01 17.23
CA VAL A 399 13.41 0.34 16.63
C VAL A 399 12.19 1.15 17.07
N LEU A 400 11.00 0.57 17.01
CA LEU A 400 9.76 1.18 17.49
C LEU A 400 9.92 1.66 18.95
N GLU A 401 10.37 0.80 19.84
CA GLU A 401 10.53 1.15 21.26
C GLU A 401 11.58 2.27 21.47
N ALA A 402 12.64 2.30 20.65
CA ALA A 402 13.65 3.36 20.69
C ALA A 402 13.06 4.70 20.23
N VAL A 403 12.32 4.71 19.13
CA VAL A 403 11.65 5.92 18.60
C VAL A 403 10.65 6.47 19.61
N LEU A 404 9.80 5.62 20.20
CA LEU A 404 8.82 6.07 21.18
C LEU A 404 9.44 6.68 22.42
N GLN A 405 10.51 6.09 22.96
CA GLN A 405 11.25 6.65 24.11
C GLN A 405 11.95 7.97 23.75
N ALA A 406 12.52 8.05 22.56
CA ALA A 406 13.17 9.27 22.08
C ALA A 406 12.15 10.40 21.82
N ARG A 407 10.98 10.07 21.24
CA ARG A 407 9.85 10.97 21.07
C ARG A 407 9.40 11.57 22.42
N ASP A 408 9.11 10.70 23.37
CA ASP A 408 8.61 11.11 24.69
C ASP A 408 9.63 11.94 25.48
N ALA A 409 10.92 11.77 25.17
CA ALA A 409 12.02 12.56 25.71
C ALA A 409 12.36 13.82 24.89
N GLY A 410 11.69 14.05 23.74
CA GLY A 410 11.90 15.22 22.86
C GLY A 410 13.30 15.29 22.26
N LEU A 411 13.87 14.17 21.83
CA LEU A 411 15.29 14.08 21.44
C LEU A 411 15.56 14.30 19.94
N TYR A 412 14.55 14.38 19.08
CA TYR A 412 14.69 14.63 17.66
C TYR A 412 13.74 15.74 17.19
N THR A 413 14.04 16.34 16.07
CA THR A 413 13.29 17.44 15.44
C THR A 413 12.53 16.99 14.19
N ALA A 414 12.97 15.90 13.55
CA ALA A 414 12.27 15.26 12.44
C ALA A 414 12.58 13.76 12.40
N ILE A 415 11.70 13.00 11.77
CA ILE A 415 11.83 11.56 11.57
C ILE A 415 11.12 11.16 10.27
N THR A 416 11.71 10.20 9.55
CA THR A 416 11.06 9.48 8.44
C THR A 416 11.58 8.05 8.37
N ASP A 417 10.89 7.17 7.66
CA ASP A 417 11.39 5.82 7.39
C ASP A 417 12.40 5.80 6.24
N CYS A 418 13.12 4.70 6.13
CA CYS A 418 14.01 4.40 5.01
C CYS A 418 13.32 3.41 4.08
N GLY A 419 12.27 3.86 3.40
CA GLY A 419 11.49 3.07 2.45
C GLY A 419 12.12 3.00 1.05
N ALA A 420 11.31 3.21 0.02
CA ALA A 420 11.74 3.23 -1.37
C ALA A 420 12.83 4.29 -1.62
N GLY A 421 13.92 3.89 -2.29
CA GLY A 421 15.09 4.76 -2.51
C GLY A 421 16.03 4.89 -1.30
N GLY A 422 15.74 4.24 -0.19
CA GLY A 422 16.64 4.09 0.96
C GLY A 422 17.04 5.40 1.63
N LEU A 423 18.34 5.56 1.93
CA LEU A 423 18.85 6.78 2.55
C LEU A 423 18.68 8.00 1.64
N SER A 424 18.67 7.81 0.32
CA SER A 424 18.48 8.89 -0.65
C SER A 424 17.15 9.60 -0.46
N SER A 425 16.04 8.84 -0.42
CA SER A 425 14.71 9.41 -0.20
C SER A 425 14.60 9.99 1.21
N ALA A 426 14.98 9.22 2.24
CA ALA A 426 14.83 9.64 3.62
C ALA A 426 15.58 10.94 3.96
N VAL A 427 16.85 11.05 3.55
CA VAL A 427 17.65 12.28 3.79
C VAL A 427 17.26 13.39 2.83
N GLY A 428 16.99 13.05 1.55
CA GLY A 428 16.60 14.03 0.54
C GLY A 428 15.29 14.73 0.87
N GLU A 429 14.26 13.98 1.26
CA GLU A 429 12.96 14.52 1.65
C GLU A 429 13.05 15.37 2.92
N MET A 430 13.72 14.85 3.97
CA MET A 430 13.91 15.59 5.21
C MET A 430 14.76 16.86 5.01
N GLY A 431 15.75 16.81 4.13
CA GLY A 431 16.64 17.93 3.80
C GLY A 431 16.18 18.80 2.64
N SER A 432 14.93 18.64 2.14
CA SER A 432 14.46 19.29 0.90
C SER A 432 14.52 20.82 0.91
N GLU A 433 14.45 21.47 2.06
CA GLU A 433 14.59 22.90 2.23
C GLU A 433 15.99 23.33 2.74
N LEU A 434 16.76 22.39 3.30
CA LEU A 434 18.02 22.69 3.98
C LEU A 434 19.25 22.24 3.19
N GLY A 435 19.23 21.07 2.62
CA GLY A 435 20.41 20.33 2.18
C GLY A 435 21.08 19.56 3.33
N ALA A 436 21.99 18.68 2.98
CA ALA A 436 22.72 17.85 3.96
C ALA A 436 24.11 17.44 3.45
N VAL A 437 24.99 17.12 4.38
CA VAL A 437 26.26 16.40 4.11
C VAL A 437 26.18 15.04 4.76
N VAL A 438 26.44 13.97 3.99
CA VAL A 438 26.36 12.58 4.42
C VAL A 438 27.66 11.86 4.11
N HIS A 439 28.15 11.07 5.05
CA HIS A 439 29.37 10.25 4.97
C HIS A 439 29.00 8.78 4.88
N LEU A 440 29.07 8.18 3.69
CA LEU A 440 28.65 6.80 3.44
C LEU A 440 29.49 5.77 4.18
N GLU A 441 30.78 6.05 4.39
CA GLU A 441 31.68 5.18 5.13
C GLU A 441 31.26 4.95 6.60
N ARG A 442 30.36 5.79 7.11
CA ARG A 442 29.79 5.63 8.48
C ARG A 442 28.58 4.71 8.51
N ALA A 443 27.94 4.45 7.36
CA ALA A 443 26.75 3.62 7.32
C ALA A 443 27.05 2.19 7.80
N PRO A 444 26.27 1.64 8.73
CA PRO A 444 26.44 0.25 9.16
C PRO A 444 26.13 -0.70 8.01
N LEU A 445 27.06 -1.57 7.64
CA LEU A 445 26.91 -2.49 6.52
C LEU A 445 26.70 -3.93 7.00
N LYS A 446 25.87 -4.70 6.29
CA LYS A 446 25.70 -6.16 6.50
C LYS A 446 26.98 -6.92 6.11
N TYR A 447 27.69 -6.45 5.10
CA TYR A 447 28.92 -7.02 4.55
C TYR A 447 29.71 -5.98 3.74
N PRO A 448 31.03 -6.14 3.61
CA PRO A 448 31.86 -5.21 2.82
C PRO A 448 31.64 -5.36 1.32
N GLY A 449 32.08 -4.35 0.55
CA GLY A 449 32.12 -4.40 -0.92
C GLY A 449 30.88 -3.84 -1.62
N LEU A 450 30.05 -3.09 -0.90
CA LEU A 450 28.99 -2.27 -1.53
C LEU A 450 29.61 -1.04 -2.18
N ARG A 451 29.10 -0.66 -3.35
CA ARG A 451 29.43 0.60 -4.00
C ARG A 451 28.71 1.77 -3.31
N PRO A 452 29.18 3.01 -3.43
CA PRO A 452 28.54 4.18 -2.84
C PRO A 452 27.06 4.29 -3.17
N TRP A 453 26.66 4.13 -4.45
CA TRP A 453 25.25 4.16 -4.84
C TRP A 453 24.43 2.98 -4.26
N GLU A 454 25.05 1.79 -4.08
CA GLU A 454 24.37 0.65 -3.43
C GLU A 454 24.10 0.93 -1.94
N ILE A 455 25.01 1.63 -1.24
CA ILE A 455 24.81 2.05 0.15
C ILE A 455 23.69 3.11 0.24
N TRP A 456 23.75 4.08 -0.68
CA TRP A 456 22.86 5.22 -0.66
C TRP A 456 21.42 4.88 -0.99
N LEU A 457 21.21 3.96 -1.94
CA LEU A 457 19.90 3.59 -2.49
C LEU A 457 19.35 2.24 -2.00
N SER A 458 20.08 1.55 -1.13
CA SER A 458 19.59 0.30 -0.55
C SER A 458 18.28 0.51 0.20
N GLU A 459 17.31 -0.36 -0.04
CA GLU A 459 16.04 -0.40 0.68
C GLU A 459 16.06 -1.48 1.79
N ALA A 460 17.23 -1.70 2.40
CA ALA A 460 17.34 -2.61 3.55
C ALA A 460 16.32 -2.19 4.62
N GLN A 461 15.59 -3.17 5.13
CA GLN A 461 14.45 -2.98 6.01
C GLN A 461 14.84 -2.53 7.43
N GLU A 462 13.86 -2.15 8.22
CA GLU A 462 13.95 -1.80 9.65
C GLU A 462 14.89 -0.62 9.93
N ARG A 463 14.97 0.36 9.01
CA ARG A 463 15.76 1.57 9.19
C ARG A 463 14.88 2.81 9.26
N MET A 464 15.23 3.72 10.17
CA MET A 464 14.64 5.05 10.27
C MET A 464 15.75 6.09 10.18
N VAL A 465 15.45 7.26 9.61
CA VAL A 465 16.32 8.43 9.63
C VAL A 465 15.69 9.50 10.52
N LEU A 466 16.50 10.12 11.37
CA LEU A 466 16.08 11.16 12.29
C LEU A 466 17.03 12.35 12.22
N ALA A 467 16.48 13.56 12.39
CA ALA A 467 17.23 14.77 12.66
C ALA A 467 17.39 14.92 14.17
N VAL A 468 18.62 14.79 14.67
CA VAL A 468 18.91 14.81 16.10
C VAL A 468 19.84 15.97 16.45
N PRO A 469 19.41 16.91 17.29
CA PRO A 469 20.29 17.98 17.78
C PRO A 469 21.56 17.41 18.42
N PRO A 470 22.77 17.94 18.14
CA PRO A 470 24.00 17.41 18.72
C PRO A 470 24.00 17.31 20.24
N ALA A 471 23.30 18.23 20.91
CA ALA A 471 23.17 18.22 22.38
C ALA A 471 22.35 17.02 22.89
N HIS A 472 21.47 16.47 22.08
CA HIS A 472 20.60 15.34 22.43
C HIS A 472 21.23 13.99 22.07
N TRP A 473 22.25 13.99 21.20
CA TRP A 473 22.86 12.76 20.66
C TRP A 473 23.32 11.75 21.70
N PRO A 474 24.04 12.14 22.78
CA PRO A 474 24.50 11.14 23.76
C PRO A 474 23.36 10.41 24.48
N ARG A 475 22.26 11.12 24.74
CA ARG A 475 21.06 10.54 25.39
C ARG A 475 20.30 9.65 24.41
N PHE A 476 20.15 10.10 23.15
CA PHE A 476 19.52 9.33 22.08
C PHE A 476 20.25 8.01 21.86
N GLN A 477 21.58 8.06 21.72
CA GLN A 477 22.43 6.89 21.53
C GLN A 477 22.32 5.92 22.74
N ALA A 478 22.23 6.42 23.95
CA ALA A 478 22.05 5.59 25.14
C ALA A 478 20.70 4.84 25.15
N ILE A 479 19.63 5.46 24.69
CA ILE A 479 18.32 4.79 24.53
C ILE A 479 18.43 3.67 23.52
N CYS A 480 18.98 3.94 22.32
CA CYS A 480 19.15 2.94 21.28
C CYS A 480 20.01 1.75 21.77
N ALA A 481 21.15 2.03 22.39
CA ALA A 481 22.03 0.99 22.94
C ALA A 481 21.35 0.16 24.03
N GLY A 482 20.49 0.76 24.86
CA GLY A 482 19.72 0.06 25.88
C GLY A 482 18.69 -0.92 25.31
N LEU A 483 18.31 -0.77 24.06
CA LEU A 483 17.35 -1.61 23.33
C LEU A 483 18.00 -2.48 22.25
N ASP A 484 19.33 -2.53 22.22
CA ASP A 484 20.12 -3.24 21.20
C ASP A 484 19.82 -2.75 19.76
N VAL A 485 19.60 -1.44 19.61
CA VAL A 485 19.39 -0.76 18.34
C VAL A 485 20.67 -0.03 17.95
N GLU A 486 21.21 -0.34 16.78
CA GLU A 486 22.36 0.38 16.23
C GLU A 486 21.92 1.79 15.81
N ALA A 487 22.67 2.83 16.23
CA ALA A 487 22.41 4.23 15.90
C ALA A 487 23.69 4.90 15.45
N THR A 488 23.67 5.51 14.28
CA THR A 488 24.86 6.10 13.66
C THR A 488 24.56 7.49 13.09
N ALA A 489 25.37 8.47 13.46
CA ALA A 489 25.33 9.81 12.86
C ALA A 489 26.10 9.76 11.52
N LEU A 490 25.36 9.85 10.43
CA LEU A 490 25.93 9.82 9.06
C LEU A 490 26.47 11.17 8.64
N GLY A 491 25.89 12.27 9.14
CA GLY A 491 26.23 13.62 8.71
C GLY A 491 25.41 14.67 9.43
N GLU A 492 25.15 15.79 8.76
CA GLU A 492 24.41 16.92 9.31
C GLU A 492 23.60 17.65 8.23
N PHE A 493 22.54 18.34 8.63
CA PHE A 493 21.78 19.26 7.78
C PHE A 493 22.47 20.62 7.73
N THR A 494 22.65 21.18 6.52
CA THR A 494 23.61 22.27 6.29
C THR A 494 22.97 23.65 6.12
N GLY A 495 21.80 23.76 5.52
CA GLY A 495 21.13 25.04 5.24
C GLY A 495 21.61 25.76 3.98
N ASP A 496 22.39 25.09 3.12
CA ASP A 496 22.90 25.68 1.87
C ASP A 496 22.20 25.17 0.60
N GLY A 497 21.15 24.35 0.78
CA GLY A 497 20.32 23.85 -0.31
C GLY A 497 21.00 22.77 -1.17
N ARG A 498 22.10 22.17 -0.72
CA ARG A 498 22.79 21.12 -1.46
C ARG A 498 22.87 19.82 -0.68
N LEU A 499 22.63 18.73 -1.37
CA LEU A 499 22.84 17.38 -0.85
C LEU A 499 24.19 16.87 -1.33
N ARG A 500 25.13 16.74 -0.38
CA ARG A 500 26.49 16.24 -0.62
C ARG A 500 26.70 14.89 0.00
N ILE A 501 27.18 13.98 -0.80
CA ILE A 501 27.45 12.60 -0.44
C ILE A 501 28.94 12.35 -0.54
N LEU A 502 29.55 11.97 0.56
CA LEU A 502 30.97 11.66 0.65
C LEU A 502 31.18 10.17 0.90
N GLU A 503 32.18 9.61 0.27
CA GLU A 503 32.77 8.32 0.62
C GLU A 503 34.21 8.56 1.07
N ARG A 504 34.44 8.48 2.38
CA ARG A 504 35.70 8.91 3.01
C ARG A 504 35.99 10.42 2.76
N ALA A 505 36.97 10.76 1.94
CA ALA A 505 37.29 12.14 1.61
C ALA A 505 36.81 12.56 0.20
N ASP A 506 36.28 11.62 -0.57
CA ASP A 506 35.87 11.86 -1.96
C ASP A 506 34.39 12.28 -2.02
N LEU A 507 34.13 13.37 -2.73
CA LEU A 507 32.76 13.82 -3.02
C LEU A 507 32.21 12.93 -4.15
N VAL A 508 31.27 12.06 -3.82
CA VAL A 508 30.68 11.07 -4.74
C VAL A 508 29.32 11.48 -5.28
N GLY A 509 28.69 12.50 -4.67
CA GLY A 509 27.47 13.13 -5.14
C GLY A 509 27.34 14.56 -4.60
N ASP A 510 26.90 15.48 -5.44
CA ASP A 510 26.61 16.87 -5.09
C ASP A 510 25.50 17.42 -5.99
N ILE A 511 24.30 17.56 -5.42
CA ILE A 511 23.13 17.97 -6.17
C ILE A 511 22.36 19.06 -5.43
N ASP A 512 21.77 19.98 -6.18
CA ASP A 512 20.83 20.96 -5.68
C ASP A 512 19.52 20.27 -5.27
N VAL A 513 19.07 20.49 -4.04
CA VAL A 513 17.85 19.82 -3.53
C VAL A 513 16.60 20.29 -4.27
N ALA A 514 16.54 21.53 -4.73
CA ALA A 514 15.42 22.01 -5.53
C ALA A 514 15.38 21.29 -6.90
N PHE A 515 16.54 21.03 -7.52
CA PHE A 515 16.57 20.23 -8.74
C PHE A 515 16.18 18.78 -8.47
N LEU A 516 16.64 18.19 -7.37
CA LEU A 516 16.30 16.81 -7.02
C LEU A 516 14.78 16.60 -6.88
N HIS A 517 14.07 17.56 -6.28
CA HIS A 517 12.64 17.43 -6.00
C HIS A 517 11.73 18.05 -7.07
N ASP A 518 12.11 19.19 -7.65
CA ASP A 518 11.28 19.97 -8.57
C ASP A 518 11.80 19.98 -10.02
N GLY A 519 12.99 19.40 -10.27
CA GLY A 519 13.62 19.37 -11.60
C GLY A 519 12.94 18.42 -12.59
N ILE A 520 12.09 17.52 -12.14
CA ILE A 520 11.39 16.57 -13.01
C ILE A 520 10.41 17.27 -13.94
N PRO A 521 10.49 17.04 -15.27
CA PRO A 521 9.52 17.62 -16.20
C PRO A 521 8.13 17.00 -16.01
N ARG A 522 7.11 17.84 -15.97
CA ARG A 522 5.73 17.38 -15.88
C ARG A 522 5.31 16.67 -17.16
N ARG A 523 4.76 15.47 -17.01
CA ARG A 523 4.26 14.67 -18.13
C ARG A 523 2.96 15.26 -18.69
N HIS A 524 2.78 15.12 -20.01
CA HIS A 524 1.53 15.42 -20.72
C HIS A 524 0.99 14.11 -21.26
N LEU A 525 -0.15 13.68 -20.75
CA LEU A 525 -0.77 12.40 -21.08
C LEU A 525 -2.13 12.58 -21.75
N LYS A 526 -2.54 11.58 -22.52
CA LYS A 526 -3.86 11.51 -23.12
C LYS A 526 -4.65 10.39 -22.50
N ALA A 527 -5.88 10.67 -22.13
CA ALA A 527 -6.79 9.72 -21.50
C ALA A 527 -8.11 9.68 -22.27
N GLU A 528 -8.65 8.50 -22.47
CA GLU A 528 -9.93 8.31 -23.15
C GLU A 528 -10.74 7.23 -22.41
N TRP A 529 -11.94 7.59 -21.99
CA TRP A 529 -12.88 6.61 -21.46
C TRP A 529 -14.21 6.71 -22.19
N ARG A 530 -14.70 5.56 -22.64
CA ARG A 530 -16.00 5.43 -23.28
C ARG A 530 -16.81 4.37 -22.55
N PRO A 531 -18.08 4.65 -22.22
CA PRO A 531 -18.95 3.63 -21.66
C PRO A 531 -19.10 2.47 -22.64
N LEU A 532 -19.12 1.26 -22.11
CA LEU A 532 -19.49 0.09 -22.89
C LEU A 532 -20.87 0.32 -23.50
N GLN A 533 -20.97 0.25 -24.82
CA GLN A 533 -22.26 0.24 -25.50
C GLN A 533 -22.86 -1.15 -25.37
N LEU A 534 -23.59 -1.36 -24.30
CA LEU A 534 -24.32 -2.61 -24.10
C LEU A 534 -25.69 -2.47 -24.73
N PRO A 535 -26.13 -3.41 -25.59
CA PRO A 535 -27.50 -3.40 -26.09
C PRO A 535 -28.46 -3.51 -24.90
N ILE A 536 -29.48 -2.63 -24.87
CA ILE A 536 -30.55 -2.71 -23.86
C ILE A 536 -31.38 -3.94 -24.15
N VAL A 537 -31.20 -5.00 -23.38
CA VAL A 537 -32.08 -6.17 -23.45
C VAL A 537 -32.69 -6.40 -22.08
N ASN A 538 -33.96 -6.59 -22.01
CA ASN A 538 -34.67 -7.05 -20.82
C ASN A 538 -34.14 -8.46 -20.45
N CYS A 539 -33.26 -8.52 -19.49
CA CYS A 539 -32.76 -9.77 -18.97
C CYS A 539 -33.67 -10.27 -17.84
N GLN A 540 -34.32 -11.39 -18.05
CA GLN A 540 -34.93 -12.15 -16.98
C GLN A 540 -33.97 -13.27 -16.59
N LEU A 541 -33.26 -13.11 -15.45
CA LEU A 541 -32.57 -14.21 -14.84
C LEU A 541 -33.61 -15.15 -14.24
N THR A 542 -33.82 -16.31 -14.86
CA THR A 542 -34.65 -17.39 -14.30
C THR A 542 -33.76 -18.21 -13.36
N ILE A 543 -33.96 -18.05 -12.07
CA ILE A 543 -33.40 -18.92 -11.06
C ILE A 543 -34.47 -19.99 -10.76
N ASP A 544 -34.30 -21.18 -11.32
CA ASP A 544 -35.25 -22.29 -11.13
C ASP A 544 -35.24 -22.79 -9.68
N ASN A 545 -34.13 -22.64 -8.96
CA ASN A 545 -33.99 -23.06 -7.57
C ASN A 545 -33.18 -22.02 -6.77
N CYS A 546 -33.87 -21.18 -6.01
CA CYS A 546 -33.24 -20.14 -5.16
C CYS A 546 -32.34 -20.74 -4.08
N SER A 547 -32.63 -21.92 -3.57
CA SER A 547 -31.80 -22.59 -2.54
C SER A 547 -30.47 -23.04 -3.12
N GLU A 548 -30.46 -23.62 -4.31
CA GLU A 548 -29.21 -23.98 -5.00
C GLU A 548 -28.38 -22.74 -5.38
N ALA A 549 -29.05 -21.68 -5.85
CA ALA A 549 -28.39 -20.44 -6.15
C ALA A 549 -27.74 -19.82 -4.90
N LEU A 550 -28.45 -19.78 -3.77
CA LEU A 550 -27.91 -19.29 -2.50
C LEU A 550 -26.71 -20.11 -2.04
N LEU A 551 -26.82 -21.45 -2.06
CA LEU A 551 -25.70 -22.33 -1.69
C LEU A 551 -24.49 -22.12 -2.61
N ALA A 552 -24.72 -21.96 -3.91
CA ALA A 552 -23.64 -21.69 -4.87
C ALA A 552 -22.96 -20.34 -4.61
N LEU A 553 -23.70 -19.29 -4.27
CA LEU A 553 -23.16 -17.98 -3.92
C LEU A 553 -22.33 -18.04 -2.62
N LEU A 554 -22.77 -18.79 -1.62
CA LEU A 554 -22.05 -18.96 -0.36
C LEU A 554 -20.72 -19.72 -0.53
N THR A 555 -20.53 -20.45 -1.64
CA THR A 555 -19.27 -21.17 -1.94
C THR A 555 -18.25 -20.32 -2.72
N LEU A 556 -18.64 -19.15 -3.19
CA LEU A 556 -17.69 -18.26 -3.91
C LEU A 556 -16.49 -17.92 -3.03
N PRO A 557 -15.30 -17.76 -3.61
CA PRO A 557 -14.10 -17.38 -2.87
C PRO A 557 -14.26 -16.14 -1.99
N GLU A 558 -15.02 -15.15 -2.44
CA GLU A 558 -15.27 -13.89 -1.73
C GLU A 558 -16.24 -14.05 -0.54
N THR A 559 -17.22 -14.95 -0.65
CA THR A 559 -18.26 -15.11 0.37
C THR A 559 -18.00 -16.24 1.36
N ARG A 560 -17.26 -17.27 0.96
CA ARG A 560 -16.93 -18.38 1.87
C ARG A 560 -16.09 -17.94 3.06
N SER A 561 -16.13 -18.70 4.16
CA SER A 561 -15.37 -18.46 5.38
C SER A 561 -13.86 -18.24 5.11
N LYS A 562 -13.29 -17.23 5.77
CA LYS A 562 -11.86 -16.94 5.80
C LYS A 562 -11.19 -17.42 7.10
N GLU A 563 -11.91 -18.22 7.90
CA GLU A 563 -11.46 -18.68 9.23
C GLU A 563 -10.05 -19.28 9.21
N ALA A 564 -9.74 -20.12 8.22
CA ALA A 564 -8.43 -20.76 8.09
C ALA A 564 -7.27 -19.76 7.88
N ILE A 565 -7.55 -18.57 7.39
CA ILE A 565 -6.59 -17.47 7.22
C ILE A 565 -6.54 -16.61 8.48
N VAL A 566 -7.69 -16.08 8.91
CA VAL A 566 -7.78 -15.15 10.04
C VAL A 566 -7.24 -15.74 11.33
N ARG A 567 -7.40 -17.06 11.56
CA ARG A 567 -6.86 -17.71 12.76
C ARG A 567 -5.35 -17.91 12.75
N GLN A 568 -4.64 -17.59 11.68
CA GLN A 568 -3.19 -17.52 11.67
C GLN A 568 -2.70 -16.19 12.26
N TYR A 569 -3.52 -15.15 12.17
CA TYR A 569 -3.19 -13.82 12.66
C TYR A 569 -3.52 -13.65 14.14
N ASP A 570 -2.62 -13.00 14.87
CA ASP A 570 -2.91 -12.49 16.20
C ASP A 570 -3.83 -11.27 16.08
N HIS A 571 -5.12 -11.45 16.30
CA HIS A 571 -6.12 -10.37 16.17
C HIS A 571 -6.65 -9.84 17.52
N GLU A 572 -6.12 -10.34 18.63
CA GLU A 572 -6.50 -9.94 20.00
C GLU A 572 -5.33 -9.38 20.81
N VAL A 573 -4.10 -9.50 20.32
CA VAL A 573 -2.91 -8.98 20.98
C VAL A 573 -3.04 -7.47 21.26
N GLN A 574 -2.36 -6.95 22.27
CA GLN A 574 -2.54 -5.62 22.87
C GLN A 574 -3.87 -5.41 23.62
N GLY A 575 -4.89 -6.25 23.44
CA GLY A 575 -6.14 -6.21 24.20
C GLY A 575 -7.08 -5.05 23.87
N GLY A 576 -6.87 -4.33 22.77
CA GLY A 576 -7.70 -3.17 22.37
C GLY A 576 -8.88 -3.52 21.46
N ALA A 577 -8.90 -4.72 20.84
CA ALA A 577 -9.94 -5.10 19.89
C ALA A 577 -11.25 -5.47 20.60
N LEU A 578 -12.33 -4.75 20.30
CA LEU A 578 -13.67 -4.96 20.87
C LEU A 578 -14.60 -5.66 19.88
N VAL A 579 -14.76 -5.13 18.67
CA VAL A 579 -15.41 -5.85 17.58
C VAL A 579 -14.30 -6.52 16.77
N LYS A 580 -14.29 -7.85 16.84
CA LYS A 580 -13.23 -8.70 16.31
C LYS A 580 -13.61 -9.28 14.95
N PRO A 581 -12.67 -9.90 14.21
CA PRO A 581 -12.98 -10.57 12.94
C PRO A 581 -14.02 -11.68 13.05
N PHE A 582 -14.16 -12.30 14.24
CA PHE A 582 -15.15 -13.32 14.53
C PHE A 582 -16.07 -12.92 15.67
N LEU A 583 -17.37 -13.07 15.44
CA LEU A 583 -18.45 -12.66 16.32
C LEU A 583 -19.42 -13.81 16.63
N GLY A 584 -20.41 -13.50 17.50
CA GLY A 584 -21.43 -14.42 17.93
C GLY A 584 -20.97 -15.37 19.02
N ALA A 585 -21.90 -16.19 19.53
CA ALA A 585 -21.68 -17.08 20.67
C ALA A 585 -20.54 -18.10 20.46
N ALA A 586 -20.27 -18.48 19.20
CA ALA A 586 -19.23 -19.44 18.82
C ALA A 586 -17.94 -18.76 18.29
N ASN A 587 -17.87 -17.45 18.24
CA ASN A 587 -16.80 -16.69 17.57
C ASN A 587 -16.50 -17.23 16.15
N ALA A 588 -17.55 -17.41 15.34
CA ALA A 588 -17.46 -18.01 14.01
C ALA A 588 -18.11 -17.14 12.91
N GLY A 589 -18.92 -16.14 13.27
CA GLY A 589 -19.56 -15.22 12.34
C GLY A 589 -18.63 -14.10 11.90
N PRO A 590 -18.80 -13.54 10.67
CA PRO A 590 -18.02 -12.41 10.20
C PRO A 590 -18.38 -11.11 10.91
N SER A 591 -17.61 -10.04 10.65
CA SER A 591 -17.86 -8.68 11.09
C SER A 591 -17.85 -7.72 9.89
N ASP A 592 -18.65 -6.63 9.97
CA ASP A 592 -18.65 -5.57 8.95
C ASP A 592 -17.38 -4.73 9.03
N ALA A 593 -16.94 -4.42 10.26
CA ALA A 593 -15.73 -3.66 10.54
C ALA A 593 -15.13 -4.09 11.88
N ALA A 594 -13.88 -3.71 12.12
CA ALA A 594 -13.26 -3.85 13.44
C ALA A 594 -13.51 -2.60 14.27
N VAL A 595 -13.65 -2.75 15.61
CA VAL A 595 -13.66 -1.63 16.57
C VAL A 595 -12.60 -1.86 17.61
N LEU A 596 -11.80 -0.81 17.86
CA LEU A 596 -10.77 -0.80 18.89
C LEU A 596 -11.03 0.32 19.91
N ALA A 597 -10.68 0.04 21.16
CA ALA A 597 -10.47 1.06 22.19
C ALA A 597 -8.97 1.28 22.38
N PRO A 598 -8.41 2.43 21.97
CA PRO A 598 -6.98 2.70 22.11
C PRO A 598 -6.59 2.81 23.60
N LEU A 599 -5.94 1.75 24.13
CA LEU A 599 -5.64 1.65 25.56
C LEU A 599 -4.69 2.75 26.07
N ASP A 600 -3.85 3.31 25.23
CA ASP A 600 -2.96 4.42 25.59
C ASP A 600 -3.75 5.67 26.01
N ALA A 601 -4.84 5.96 25.32
CA ALA A 601 -5.75 7.05 25.66
C ALA A 601 -6.52 6.78 26.96
N LEU A 602 -6.95 5.52 27.18
CA LEU A 602 -7.67 5.11 28.39
C LEU A 602 -6.78 5.14 29.63
N ARG A 603 -5.56 4.63 29.56
CA ARG A 603 -4.62 4.57 30.71
C ARG A 603 -4.28 5.96 31.24
N ARG A 604 -4.13 6.97 30.38
CA ARG A 604 -3.86 8.34 30.82
C ARG A 604 -5.09 8.99 31.47
N ALA A 605 -6.26 8.71 30.97
CA ALA A 605 -7.50 9.19 31.59
C ALA A 605 -7.65 8.65 33.02
N VAL A 606 -7.35 7.38 33.25
CA VAL A 606 -7.39 6.76 34.59
C VAL A 606 -6.28 7.29 35.51
N ALA A 607 -5.07 7.50 35.01
CA ALA A 607 -3.95 8.00 35.81
C ALA A 607 -4.11 9.48 36.27
N GLY A 608 -4.85 10.29 35.53
CA GLY A 608 -5.13 11.70 35.85
C GLY A 608 -6.30 11.91 36.80
N SER A 609 -7.12 10.89 37.08
CA SER A 609 -8.33 10.96 37.87
C SER A 609 -8.15 10.20 39.20
N GLN A 610 -8.11 10.93 40.34
CA GLN A 610 -8.26 10.31 41.66
C GLN A 610 -9.72 9.95 41.97
N SER A 611 -10.64 10.15 41.06
CA SER A 611 -12.08 9.89 41.25
C SER A 611 -12.53 8.77 40.32
N ALA A 612 -13.01 7.73 40.93
CA ALA A 612 -13.59 6.53 40.35
C ALA A 612 -14.55 6.78 39.19
N VAL A 613 -14.53 5.82 38.27
CA VAL A 613 -15.65 5.50 37.37
C VAL A 613 -16.38 6.73 36.84
N ASN A 614 -15.76 7.49 35.95
CA ASN A 614 -16.49 8.48 35.19
C ASN A 614 -17.49 7.72 34.29
N SER A 615 -18.73 8.15 34.36
CA SER A 615 -19.84 7.72 33.49
C SER A 615 -19.68 8.24 32.04
N ASP A 616 -18.53 8.81 31.70
CA ASP A 616 -18.28 9.32 30.36
C ASP A 616 -18.07 8.15 29.38
N PRO A 617 -18.70 8.20 28.19
CA PRO A 617 -18.58 7.17 27.18
C PRO A 617 -17.13 6.99 26.76
N VAL A 618 -16.72 5.73 26.59
CA VAL A 618 -15.39 5.39 26.11
C VAL A 618 -15.36 5.50 24.59
N ARG A 619 -14.56 6.43 24.10
CA ARG A 619 -14.39 6.63 22.66
C ARG A 619 -13.52 5.53 22.07
N GLY A 620 -13.93 5.02 20.90
CA GLY A 620 -13.19 4.04 20.11
C GLY A 620 -12.96 4.48 18.69
N VAL A 621 -12.39 3.57 17.91
CA VAL A 621 -12.12 3.75 16.50
C VAL A 621 -12.54 2.50 15.73
N ALA A 622 -13.20 2.70 14.58
CA ALA A 622 -13.54 1.62 13.64
C ALA A 622 -12.63 1.65 12.42
N LEU A 623 -12.21 0.47 11.97
CA LEU A 623 -11.55 0.24 10.69
C LEU A 623 -12.49 -0.54 9.77
N ALA A 624 -12.76 0.02 8.60
CA ALA A 624 -13.62 -0.59 7.59
C ALA A 624 -13.00 -0.53 6.20
N VAL A 625 -13.47 -1.40 5.31
CA VAL A 625 -12.96 -1.51 3.93
C VAL A 625 -14.12 -1.55 2.96
N GLY A 626 -13.95 -0.92 1.79
CA GLY A 626 -14.83 -1.06 0.65
C GLY A 626 -14.01 -1.29 -0.63
N ALA A 627 -14.38 -2.29 -1.41
CA ALA A 627 -13.74 -2.60 -2.68
C ALA A 627 -14.63 -3.46 -3.57
N ASN A 628 -14.78 -3.07 -4.83
CA ASN A 628 -15.51 -3.89 -5.80
C ASN A 628 -14.88 -3.81 -7.20
N PRO A 629 -13.78 -4.53 -7.46
CA PRO A 629 -13.07 -4.48 -8.74
C PRO A 629 -13.93 -4.97 -9.92
N PHE A 630 -14.99 -5.74 -9.67
CA PHE A 630 -15.86 -6.28 -10.71
C PHE A 630 -16.71 -5.22 -11.39
N TYR A 631 -16.84 -4.05 -10.80
CA TYR A 631 -17.56 -2.92 -11.40
C TYR A 631 -16.70 -2.10 -12.36
N THR A 632 -15.37 -2.26 -12.36
CA THR A 632 -14.47 -1.51 -13.26
C THR A 632 -14.83 -1.65 -14.72
N ALA A 633 -15.18 -2.88 -15.15
CA ALA A 633 -15.56 -3.14 -16.53
C ALA A 633 -16.87 -2.46 -16.93
N LEU A 634 -17.74 -2.14 -15.98
CA LEU A 634 -19.02 -1.47 -16.22
C LEU A 634 -18.84 0.04 -16.24
N ASP A 635 -18.46 0.63 -15.13
CA ASP A 635 -18.08 2.04 -15.00
C ASP A 635 -17.18 2.24 -13.75
N PRO A 636 -15.93 2.65 -13.93
CA PRO A 636 -15.02 2.94 -12.83
C PRO A 636 -15.50 4.02 -11.87
N TYR A 637 -16.32 4.96 -12.34
CA TYR A 637 -16.97 5.98 -11.51
C TYR A 637 -17.94 5.36 -10.51
N CYS A 638 -18.79 4.46 -10.98
CA CYS A 638 -19.73 3.72 -10.13
C CYS A 638 -18.99 2.79 -9.17
N MET A 639 -17.88 2.19 -9.60
CA MET A 639 -17.02 1.40 -8.71
C MET A 639 -16.49 2.25 -7.56
N ALA A 640 -16.02 3.46 -7.82
CA ALA A 640 -15.53 4.34 -6.78
C ALA A 640 -16.61 4.71 -5.76
N TRP A 641 -17.81 5.05 -6.23
CA TRP A 641 -18.96 5.29 -5.35
C TRP A 641 -19.29 4.07 -4.50
N ALA A 642 -19.35 2.88 -5.11
CA ALA A 642 -19.64 1.64 -4.38
C ALA A 642 -18.60 1.34 -3.31
N ALA A 643 -17.31 1.55 -3.60
CA ALA A 643 -16.23 1.32 -2.64
C ALA A 643 -16.29 2.31 -1.45
N VAL A 644 -16.55 3.60 -1.72
CA VAL A 644 -16.72 4.61 -0.65
C VAL A 644 -17.97 4.29 0.18
N ASP A 645 -19.11 4.02 -0.46
CA ASP A 645 -20.37 3.68 0.23
C ASP A 645 -20.23 2.42 1.09
N GLU A 646 -19.57 1.37 0.58
CA GLU A 646 -19.33 0.15 1.34
C GLU A 646 -18.48 0.41 2.59
N ALA A 647 -17.37 1.13 2.46
CA ALA A 647 -16.51 1.48 3.58
C ALA A 647 -17.27 2.30 4.64
N MET A 648 -18.08 3.29 4.20
CA MET A 648 -18.93 4.10 5.08
C MET A 648 -19.98 3.26 5.80
N ARG A 649 -20.71 2.40 5.06
CA ARG A 649 -21.75 1.53 5.66
C ARG A 649 -21.17 0.54 6.65
N ASN A 650 -20.04 -0.08 6.33
CA ASN A 650 -19.35 -1.00 7.22
C ASN A 650 -18.93 -0.33 8.53
N ALA A 651 -18.39 0.88 8.47
CA ALA A 651 -18.04 1.65 9.67
C ALA A 651 -19.27 2.01 10.53
N VAL A 652 -20.34 2.51 9.90
CA VAL A 652 -21.56 2.89 10.59
C VAL A 652 -22.30 1.68 11.19
N ALA A 653 -22.24 0.53 10.51
CA ALA A 653 -22.88 -0.71 10.97
C ALA A 653 -22.36 -1.17 12.35
N VAL A 654 -21.12 -0.85 12.71
CA VAL A 654 -20.53 -1.19 14.02
C VAL A 654 -20.64 -0.06 15.06
N GLY A 655 -21.27 1.07 14.70
CA GLY A 655 -21.54 2.18 15.64
C GLY A 655 -20.64 3.39 15.47
N ALA A 656 -19.92 3.53 14.36
CA ALA A 656 -19.16 4.73 14.08
C ALA A 656 -20.05 5.94 13.72
N ASP A 657 -19.55 7.13 14.04
CA ASP A 657 -20.18 8.40 13.67
C ASP A 657 -19.92 8.70 12.19
N PRO A 658 -20.94 8.78 11.32
CA PRO A 658 -20.77 9.04 9.89
C PRO A 658 -20.13 10.41 9.59
N ASP A 659 -20.24 11.38 10.50
CA ASP A 659 -19.62 12.70 10.35
C ASP A 659 -18.13 12.74 10.72
N GLN A 660 -17.60 11.67 11.30
CA GLN A 660 -16.21 11.55 11.75
C GLN A 660 -15.51 10.35 11.08
N VAL A 661 -15.66 10.24 9.77
CA VAL A 661 -15.00 9.23 8.93
C VAL A 661 -13.95 9.89 8.05
N SER A 662 -12.75 9.34 8.02
CA SER A 662 -11.70 9.63 7.05
C SER A 662 -11.42 8.43 6.17
N LEU A 663 -10.99 8.68 4.94
CA LEU A 663 -10.79 7.68 3.91
C LEU A 663 -9.33 7.64 3.44
N LEU A 664 -8.90 6.47 3.00
CA LEU A 664 -7.66 6.28 2.23
C LEU A 664 -8.04 5.67 0.89
N ASP A 665 -7.44 6.18 -0.18
CA ASP A 665 -7.64 5.71 -1.56
C ASP A 665 -6.40 4.96 -2.05
N ASN A 666 -6.59 3.70 -2.41
CA ASN A 666 -5.51 2.87 -2.93
C ASN A 666 -5.88 2.38 -4.35
N PHE A 667 -5.22 2.95 -5.36
CA PHE A 667 -5.41 2.59 -6.76
C PHE A 667 -4.39 1.56 -7.22
N SER A 668 -4.84 0.50 -7.90
CA SER A 668 -3.97 -0.39 -8.66
C SER A 668 -4.48 -0.52 -10.08
N TRP A 669 -3.66 -0.13 -11.06
CA TRP A 669 -4.04 -0.02 -12.47
C TRP A 669 -2.97 -0.55 -13.41
N GLY A 670 -3.38 -0.82 -14.66
CA GLY A 670 -2.48 -1.12 -15.76
C GLY A 670 -1.63 0.09 -16.21
N ASN A 671 -1.02 -0.01 -17.38
CA ASN A 671 -0.08 0.99 -17.91
C ASN A 671 -0.77 2.35 -18.21
N PRO A 672 -0.43 3.43 -17.49
CA PRO A 672 -1.06 4.74 -17.65
C PRO A 672 -0.66 5.47 -18.95
N ASN A 673 0.31 4.94 -19.71
CA ASN A 673 0.65 5.47 -21.03
C ASN A 673 -0.37 5.06 -22.10
N LEU A 674 -1.26 4.11 -21.81
CA LEU A 674 -2.36 3.70 -22.69
C LEU A 674 -3.60 4.56 -22.39
N PRO A 675 -4.15 5.27 -23.40
CA PRO A 675 -5.24 6.23 -23.18
C PRO A 675 -6.49 5.63 -22.55
N ASP A 676 -6.82 4.37 -22.85
CA ASP A 676 -7.97 3.65 -22.28
C ASP A 676 -7.77 3.29 -20.81
N ARG A 677 -6.55 2.86 -20.44
CA ARG A 677 -6.19 2.57 -19.04
C ARG A 677 -6.22 3.84 -18.18
N LEU A 678 -5.56 4.90 -18.69
CA LEU A 678 -5.57 6.18 -17.98
C LEU A 678 -6.98 6.80 -17.95
N GLY A 679 -7.77 6.66 -19.01
CA GLY A 679 -9.15 7.15 -19.04
C GLY A 679 -10.05 6.47 -18.01
N SER A 680 -9.89 5.18 -17.84
CA SER A 680 -10.55 4.39 -16.79
C SER A 680 -10.14 4.86 -15.38
N LEU A 681 -8.84 5.13 -15.15
CA LEU A 681 -8.34 5.68 -13.88
C LEU A 681 -8.92 7.08 -13.60
N VAL A 682 -8.86 7.99 -14.58
CA VAL A 682 -9.46 9.32 -14.46
C VAL A 682 -10.94 9.22 -14.06
N ARG A 683 -11.69 8.34 -14.71
CA ARG A 683 -13.11 8.12 -14.43
C ARG A 683 -13.35 7.63 -13.00
N CYS A 684 -12.49 6.75 -12.48
CA CYS A 684 -12.53 6.28 -11.09
C CYS A 684 -12.25 7.42 -10.10
N VAL A 685 -11.21 8.21 -10.34
CA VAL A 685 -10.82 9.34 -9.48
C VAL A 685 -11.91 10.42 -9.43
N GLN A 686 -12.63 10.67 -10.53
CA GLN A 686 -13.81 11.52 -10.52
C GLN A 686 -14.90 11.00 -9.58
N GLY A 687 -15.15 9.68 -9.59
CA GLY A 687 -16.09 9.03 -8.68
C GLY A 687 -15.67 9.17 -7.22
N CYS A 688 -14.38 9.05 -6.90
CA CYS A 688 -13.84 9.28 -5.56
C CYS A 688 -14.14 10.71 -5.07
N TYR A 689 -13.88 11.71 -5.92
CA TYR A 689 -14.16 13.11 -5.57
C TYR A 689 -15.64 13.33 -5.23
N ASP A 690 -16.53 12.93 -6.11
CA ASP A 690 -17.96 13.15 -5.95
C ASP A 690 -18.52 12.40 -4.73
N ALA A 691 -18.07 11.14 -4.50
CA ALA A 691 -18.47 10.35 -3.35
C ALA A 691 -17.96 10.96 -2.03
N ALA A 692 -16.68 11.31 -1.94
CA ALA A 692 -16.10 11.92 -0.75
C ALA A 692 -16.83 13.22 -0.34
N VAL A 693 -17.14 14.07 -1.34
CA VAL A 693 -17.90 15.31 -1.12
C VAL A 693 -19.33 15.04 -0.67
N ALA A 694 -19.99 14.05 -1.28
CA ALA A 694 -21.39 13.71 -0.97
C ALA A 694 -21.52 13.12 0.45
N PHE A 695 -20.60 12.25 0.86
CA PHE A 695 -20.57 11.67 2.21
C PHE A 695 -19.95 12.62 3.25
N GLY A 696 -19.28 13.70 2.81
CA GLY A 696 -18.55 14.59 3.72
C GLY A 696 -17.37 13.90 4.42
N ALA A 697 -16.76 12.92 3.77
CA ALA A 697 -15.65 12.10 4.28
C ALA A 697 -14.36 12.44 3.51
N PRO A 698 -13.35 13.08 4.16
CA PRO A 698 -12.11 13.48 3.49
C PRO A 698 -11.19 12.28 3.25
N PHE A 699 -10.47 12.28 2.12
CA PHE A 699 -9.28 11.44 1.96
C PHE A 699 -8.12 12.05 2.74
N ILE A 700 -7.39 11.24 3.52
CA ILE A 700 -6.27 11.72 4.34
C ILE A 700 -4.92 11.15 3.91
N SER A 701 -4.91 10.04 3.21
CA SER A 701 -3.75 9.39 2.62
C SER A 701 -4.20 8.51 1.46
N GLY A 702 -3.28 8.02 0.68
CA GLY A 702 -3.55 7.12 -0.42
C GLY A 702 -2.27 6.59 -1.04
N LYS A 703 -2.43 5.68 -2.01
CA LYS A 703 -1.33 5.14 -2.80
C LYS A 703 -1.81 4.78 -4.20
N ASP A 704 -1.01 5.07 -5.20
CA ASP A 704 -1.17 4.54 -6.54
C ASP A 704 -0.09 3.50 -6.85
N SER A 705 -0.52 2.37 -7.42
CA SER A 705 0.33 1.33 -8.00
C SER A 705 -0.07 1.16 -9.46
N LEU A 706 0.78 1.60 -10.36
CA LEU A 706 0.53 1.59 -11.80
C LEU A 706 1.44 0.58 -12.51
N ASN A 707 1.17 0.33 -13.80
CA ASN A 707 1.87 -0.69 -14.58
C ASN A 707 1.69 -2.13 -14.05
N ASN A 708 0.58 -2.42 -13.36
CA ASN A 708 0.26 -3.80 -12.98
C ASN A 708 -0.21 -4.57 -14.22
N GLU A 709 0.72 -4.83 -15.12
CA GLU A 709 0.56 -5.61 -16.35
C GLU A 709 1.63 -6.69 -16.43
N TYR A 710 1.27 -7.80 -17.06
CA TYR A 710 2.15 -8.91 -17.32
C TYR A 710 2.22 -9.19 -18.81
N THR A 711 3.43 -9.29 -19.36
CA THR A 711 3.65 -9.68 -20.76
C THR A 711 3.96 -11.17 -20.84
N GLY A 712 3.05 -11.94 -21.44
CA GLY A 712 3.21 -13.38 -21.65
C GLY A 712 4.35 -13.73 -22.60
N ALA A 713 4.74 -15.00 -22.63
CA ALA A 713 5.73 -15.50 -23.56
C ALA A 713 5.30 -15.37 -25.04
N ASP A 714 4.01 -15.21 -25.30
CA ASP A 714 3.40 -14.92 -26.59
C ASP A 714 3.43 -13.43 -26.98
N GLY A 715 3.97 -12.56 -26.11
CA GLY A 715 4.02 -11.12 -26.28
C GLY A 715 2.69 -10.42 -26.00
N GLN A 716 1.65 -11.12 -25.54
CA GLN A 716 0.40 -10.49 -25.17
C GLN A 716 0.50 -9.86 -23.77
N LYS A 717 -0.09 -8.67 -23.65
CA LYS A 717 -0.17 -7.91 -22.38
C LYS A 717 -1.48 -8.18 -21.68
N HIS A 718 -1.40 -8.50 -20.40
CA HIS A 718 -2.52 -8.75 -19.52
C HIS A 718 -2.47 -7.77 -18.36
N ALA A 719 -3.36 -6.77 -18.36
CA ALA A 719 -3.55 -5.86 -17.25
C ALA A 719 -4.45 -6.50 -16.19
N ILE A 720 -4.23 -6.14 -14.92
CA ILE A 720 -5.20 -6.43 -13.87
C ILE A 720 -6.52 -5.67 -14.14
N PRO A 721 -7.66 -6.11 -13.58
CA PRO A 721 -8.83 -5.25 -13.46
C PRO A 721 -8.46 -3.98 -12.71
N GLY A 722 -8.84 -2.79 -13.22
CA GLY A 722 -8.63 -1.56 -12.49
C GLY A 722 -9.25 -1.68 -11.09
N THR A 723 -8.46 -1.49 -10.05
CA THR A 723 -8.86 -1.79 -8.67
C THR A 723 -8.70 -0.56 -7.78
N LEU A 724 -9.78 -0.22 -7.09
CA LEU A 724 -9.79 0.75 -6.00
C LEU A 724 -10.12 0.04 -4.70
N VAL A 725 -9.28 0.26 -3.69
CA VAL A 725 -9.56 -0.09 -2.29
C VAL A 725 -9.74 1.19 -1.52
N VAL A 726 -10.86 1.33 -0.83
CA VAL A 726 -11.13 2.41 0.11
C VAL A 726 -11.06 1.86 1.52
N SER A 727 -10.14 2.38 2.32
CA SER A 727 -10.05 2.06 3.74
C SER A 727 -10.61 3.23 4.54
N ALA A 728 -11.50 2.96 5.49
CA ALA A 728 -12.12 3.97 6.35
C ALA A 728 -11.60 3.87 7.78
N LEU A 729 -11.22 5.01 8.33
CA LEU A 729 -10.93 5.22 9.74
C LEU A 729 -12.03 6.10 10.32
N ALA A 730 -12.84 5.55 11.22
CA ALA A 730 -14.03 6.22 11.74
C ALA A 730 -14.04 6.27 13.26
N MET A 731 -14.53 7.36 13.83
CA MET A 731 -14.64 7.50 15.28
C MET A 731 -15.91 6.82 15.80
N VAL A 732 -15.75 6.02 16.84
CA VAL A 732 -16.86 5.41 17.60
C VAL A 732 -17.07 6.23 18.86
N PRO A 733 -18.18 6.96 18.99
CA PRO A 733 -18.39 7.86 20.14
C PRO A 733 -18.45 7.14 21.50
N ASP A 734 -18.94 5.91 21.49
CA ASP A 734 -19.14 5.10 22.69
C ASP A 734 -18.99 3.61 22.36
N VAL A 735 -17.92 2.99 22.80
CA VAL A 735 -17.64 1.57 22.50
C VAL A 735 -18.64 0.61 23.17
N ASP A 736 -19.29 1.02 24.24
CA ASP A 736 -20.32 0.21 24.91
C ASP A 736 -21.62 0.11 24.07
N ARG A 737 -21.72 0.97 23.05
CA ARG A 737 -22.87 0.99 22.11
C ARG A 737 -22.55 0.37 20.76
N THR A 738 -21.40 -0.30 20.62
CA THR A 738 -21.06 -1.01 19.39
C THR A 738 -22.05 -2.12 19.10
N VAL A 739 -22.30 -2.34 17.82
CA VAL A 739 -23.23 -3.34 17.31
C VAL A 739 -22.50 -4.37 16.48
N THR A 740 -22.91 -5.61 16.56
CA THR A 740 -22.36 -6.74 15.78
C THR A 740 -23.47 -7.38 14.95
N MET A 741 -23.10 -7.99 13.82
CA MET A 741 -24.06 -8.47 12.83
C MET A 741 -24.79 -9.78 13.25
N ASP A 742 -24.35 -10.46 14.29
CA ASP A 742 -25.01 -11.68 14.77
C ASP A 742 -26.38 -11.35 15.39
N LEU A 743 -27.39 -12.17 15.09
CA LEU A 743 -28.75 -12.03 15.63
C LEU A 743 -28.76 -12.23 17.15
N LYS A 744 -29.43 -11.34 17.90
CA LYS A 744 -29.37 -11.29 19.37
C LYS A 744 -30.53 -12.05 20.01
N GLN A 745 -31.76 -11.90 19.53
CA GLN A 745 -32.95 -12.46 20.15
C GLN A 745 -33.89 -13.05 19.13
N SER A 746 -34.52 -14.15 19.50
CA SER A 746 -35.62 -14.72 18.70
C SER A 746 -36.83 -13.78 18.74
N GLY A 747 -37.35 -13.43 17.57
CA GLY A 747 -38.48 -12.53 17.42
C GLY A 747 -38.09 -11.11 17.06
N ASP A 748 -36.78 -10.79 16.95
CA ASP A 748 -36.32 -9.50 16.42
C ASP A 748 -36.76 -9.34 14.95
N TRP A 749 -37.10 -8.10 14.59
CA TRP A 749 -37.55 -7.76 13.25
C TRP A 749 -36.34 -7.52 12.34
N LEU A 750 -36.45 -8.04 11.11
CA LEU A 750 -35.47 -7.76 10.05
C LEU A 750 -35.97 -6.59 9.20
N TYR A 751 -35.19 -5.51 9.16
CA TYR A 751 -35.47 -4.35 8.33
C TYR A 751 -34.52 -4.29 7.16
N MET A 752 -35.04 -4.02 5.95
CA MET A 752 -34.26 -3.62 4.79
C MET A 752 -34.37 -2.11 4.64
N VAL A 753 -33.22 -1.43 4.64
CA VAL A 753 -33.13 0.01 4.43
C VAL A 753 -32.58 0.28 3.03
N GLY A 754 -33.26 1.14 2.25
CA GLY A 754 -32.87 1.46 0.90
C GLY A 754 -33.80 0.82 -0.15
N LEU A 755 -33.47 1.03 -1.43
CA LEU A 755 -34.23 0.54 -2.57
C LEU A 755 -33.50 -0.65 -3.20
N THR A 756 -34.26 -1.74 -3.47
CA THR A 756 -33.77 -2.86 -4.27
C THR A 756 -34.22 -2.67 -5.72
N ARG A 757 -33.26 -2.70 -6.66
CA ARG A 757 -33.50 -2.56 -8.10
C ARG A 757 -33.06 -3.80 -8.84
N GLY A 758 -33.50 -3.94 -10.10
CA GLY A 758 -33.12 -5.05 -10.99
C GLY A 758 -31.73 -4.88 -11.61
N GLU A 759 -30.73 -4.52 -10.80
CA GLU A 759 -29.35 -4.22 -11.23
C GLU A 759 -28.44 -5.38 -10.80
N LEU A 760 -28.01 -6.19 -11.77
CA LEU A 760 -27.21 -7.41 -11.50
C LEU A 760 -25.79 -7.34 -12.06
N GLY A 761 -25.44 -6.31 -12.82
CA GLY A 761 -24.12 -6.15 -13.44
C GLY A 761 -22.98 -6.14 -12.42
N GLY A 762 -21.94 -6.97 -12.63
CA GLY A 762 -20.82 -7.12 -11.72
C GLY A 762 -21.13 -7.84 -10.41
N SER A 763 -22.39 -8.27 -10.20
CA SER A 763 -22.81 -8.95 -9.00
C SER A 763 -22.22 -10.38 -8.90
N ALA A 764 -22.17 -10.91 -7.67
CA ALA A 764 -21.79 -12.32 -7.44
C ALA A 764 -22.69 -13.30 -8.19
N LEU A 765 -23.97 -12.95 -8.37
CA LEU A 765 -24.93 -13.75 -9.11
C LEU A 765 -24.57 -13.86 -10.60
N GLU A 766 -24.29 -12.71 -11.24
CA GLU A 766 -23.86 -12.69 -12.63
C GLU A 766 -22.55 -13.47 -12.82
N ARG A 767 -21.57 -13.25 -11.97
CA ARG A 767 -20.27 -13.96 -12.05
C ARG A 767 -20.41 -15.47 -11.88
N ARG A 768 -21.33 -15.93 -11.05
CA ARG A 768 -21.52 -17.36 -10.77
C ARG A 768 -22.30 -18.09 -11.85
N PHE A 769 -23.34 -17.48 -12.39
CA PHE A 769 -24.28 -18.14 -13.30
C PHE A 769 -24.14 -17.70 -14.74
N GLY A 770 -23.41 -16.63 -14.97
CA GLY A 770 -23.33 -15.99 -16.27
C GLY A 770 -24.67 -15.40 -16.70
N MET A 771 -24.64 -14.41 -17.53
CA MET A 771 -25.80 -13.99 -18.30
C MET A 771 -25.57 -14.67 -19.64
N GLY A 772 -26.32 -15.70 -20.00
CA GLY A 772 -26.08 -16.51 -21.19
C GLY A 772 -25.77 -15.68 -22.43
N GLU A 773 -25.09 -16.21 -23.42
CA GLU A 773 -24.58 -15.54 -24.63
C GLU A 773 -25.62 -14.68 -25.40
N SER A 774 -26.90 -14.80 -25.06
CA SER A 774 -28.03 -14.03 -25.59
C SER A 774 -28.45 -12.84 -24.73
N HIS A 775 -27.78 -12.56 -23.59
CA HIS A 775 -28.23 -11.53 -22.66
C HIS A 775 -27.20 -10.43 -22.48
N PRO A 776 -27.52 -9.20 -22.84
CA PRO A 776 -26.67 -8.05 -22.56
C PRO A 776 -26.69 -7.73 -21.07
N HIS A 777 -25.59 -7.18 -20.60
CA HIS A 777 -25.43 -6.72 -19.23
C HIS A 777 -26.56 -5.77 -18.80
N PRO A 778 -27.03 -5.87 -17.56
CA PRO A 778 -27.96 -4.89 -16.99
C PRO A 778 -27.32 -3.51 -16.94
N GLN A 779 -28.16 -2.50 -16.86
CA GLN A 779 -27.71 -1.12 -16.80
C GLN A 779 -26.76 -0.88 -15.60
N PRO A 780 -25.78 0.03 -15.73
CA PRO A 780 -24.97 0.43 -14.61
C PRO A 780 -25.83 0.93 -13.46
N LEU A 781 -25.36 0.72 -12.25
CA LEU A 781 -25.99 1.16 -11.01
C LEU A 781 -26.54 2.60 -11.17
N SER A 782 -27.83 2.79 -11.04
CA SER A 782 -28.38 4.13 -10.87
C SER A 782 -28.20 4.54 -9.41
N LEU A 783 -27.24 5.41 -9.17
CA LEU A 783 -26.97 6.00 -7.85
C LEU A 783 -28.10 6.93 -7.43
#